data_36f26dd9af2d826e3a011faba9c57b8c
#
_entry.id   36f26dd9af2d826e3a011faba9c57b8c
#
_cell.length_a   1.000
_cell.length_b   1.000
_cell.length_c   1.000
_cell.angle_alpha   90.00
_cell.angle_beta   90.00
_cell.angle_gamma   90.00
#
_symmetry.space_group_name_H-M   'P 1'
#
loop_
_entity.id
_entity.type
_entity.pdbx_description
1 polymer ?
#
loop_
_entity_poly.entity_id
_entity_poly.type
_entity_poly.pdbx_seq_one_letter_code
_entity_poly.pdbx_strand_id
1 'polypeptide(L)'
;MGAEKDWDKTVGAAEAVRRIFENVPAMLVGLEGPDHRFVAVNAAYRTFSPIIAPLGMLAREVFPELESQQIYQMFDRVYQTGEPQFGNEWRLQADYDGSGVEERFFDFVVTPRRRGDGSIEGVQILFDDVTNQVKARLAAEARIDELSERYRSVRDSATVMQQALLAPSVPLVPGADIAAEYLVAAEDTAAGGDWFDAIALGDRLVLIVGDVVGHGVEAAAVMSQLRTALRMQISAGHTIVEALEALDRFHEHVPGSKSATVCVGSLHFATGEFQYCTAGHPPPLLLSADANAQYMEPSGAGPLGSGTGFPVRTEVLEVGDSVVLYSDGLIERPGRPRSASTAEFADLAAKIADGASGFVIDAPRRPIDRICSETLELLLRPTGYSDDVTLLAAQRRTPPPPLHMTLDATIYAARRVRAALREWLVEIGAGSDDVCDVVHAISEFVENAVEHGYAAEAATDASNVIVVEAALTGDGNLYASVIDHGQWKDYREGEQGRGRGLAMAEALVSEAQITYGAGGTTASVMHRLSRPANFFTDTIVGRATHLRPVNSEFISLVGAPGRIVVSGDVDATTASTLDRQIAVESRSGIAPLTIDLSEVTHLGSAGVSALAAARARARKQGGDCVLIAPPGSPAHHVLSLVQIPAVSSDGAVSVPGRDALD
;
A
#
# COMPACT_ATOMS: atom_id res chain seq x y z
N MET A 1 -60.59 16.04 -58.93
CA MET A 1 -60.41 14.73 -59.60
C MET A 1 -59.10 14.58 -60.32
N GLY A 2 -58.39 15.60 -60.77
CA GLY A 2 -57.11 15.46 -61.43
C GLY A 2 -55.89 15.20 -60.53
N ALA A 3 -55.86 15.80 -59.33
CA ALA A 3 -54.73 15.64 -58.38
C ALA A 3 -54.68 14.26 -57.68
N GLU A 4 -55.81 13.67 -57.39
CA GLU A 4 -55.87 12.32 -56.74
C GLU A 4 -55.31 11.19 -57.63
N LYS A 5 -55.50 11.27 -58.97
CA LYS A 5 -55.00 10.27 -59.90
C LYS A 5 -53.47 10.32 -60.09
N ASP A 6 -52.82 11.41 -59.76
CA ASP A 6 -51.37 11.56 -59.91
C ASP A 6 -50.61 11.03 -58.65
N TRP A 7 -51.24 11.16 -57.48
CA TRP A 7 -50.76 10.61 -56.19
C TRP A 7 -50.71 9.05 -56.25
N ASP A 8 -51.73 8.40 -56.75
CA ASP A 8 -51.80 6.95 -56.86
C ASP A 8 -50.67 6.36 -57.76
N LYS A 9 -50.17 7.16 -58.70
CA LYS A 9 -49.05 6.77 -59.56
C LYS A 9 -47.69 6.99 -58.94
N THR A 10 -47.57 7.92 -57.99
CA THR A 10 -46.29 8.34 -57.40
C THR A 10 -46.06 7.71 -56.02
N VAL A 11 -47.09 7.49 -55.24
CA VAL A 11 -46.99 7.00 -53.84
C VAL A 11 -47.66 5.62 -53.69
N GLY A 12 -48.53 5.21 -54.62
CA GLY A 12 -49.33 3.97 -54.57
C GLY A 12 -50.76 4.20 -54.14
N ALA A 13 -51.59 3.19 -54.44
CA ALA A 13 -53.01 3.24 -54.06
C ALA A 13 -53.21 3.37 -52.55
N ALA A 14 -54.19 4.12 -52.11
CA ALA A 14 -54.46 4.42 -50.70
C ALA A 14 -54.56 3.14 -49.83
N GLU A 15 -55.10 2.05 -50.37
CA GLU A 15 -55.22 0.77 -49.69
C GLU A 15 -53.84 0.08 -49.52
N ALA A 16 -52.92 0.26 -50.48
CA ALA A 16 -51.55 -0.26 -50.37
C ALA A 16 -50.74 0.51 -49.31
N VAL A 17 -50.84 1.83 -49.31
CA VAL A 17 -50.23 2.69 -48.32
C VAL A 17 -50.75 2.39 -46.89
N ARG A 18 -52.04 2.18 -46.78
CA ARG A 18 -52.66 1.79 -45.51
C ARG A 18 -52.15 0.42 -45.01
N ARG A 19 -51.96 -0.56 -45.90
CA ARG A 19 -51.39 -1.86 -45.54
C ARG A 19 -49.94 -1.73 -45.08
N ILE A 20 -49.14 -0.91 -45.71
CA ILE A 20 -47.75 -0.62 -45.29
C ILE A 20 -47.76 0.01 -43.90
N PHE A 21 -48.55 1.05 -43.67
CA PHE A 21 -48.70 1.69 -42.38
C PHE A 21 -49.08 0.73 -41.26
N GLU A 22 -50.06 -0.15 -41.52
CA GLU A 22 -50.53 -1.15 -40.56
C GLU A 22 -49.46 -2.21 -40.24
N ASN A 23 -48.62 -2.57 -41.20
CA ASN A 23 -47.60 -3.63 -41.04
C ASN A 23 -46.21 -3.12 -40.59
N VAL A 24 -46.01 -1.81 -40.36
CA VAL A 24 -44.76 -1.31 -39.76
C VAL A 24 -44.64 -1.87 -38.34
N PRO A 25 -43.52 -2.53 -38.00
CA PRO A 25 -43.38 -3.17 -36.69
C PRO A 25 -43.18 -2.14 -35.55
N ALA A 26 -42.74 -0.93 -35.85
CA ALA A 26 -42.66 0.17 -34.88
C ALA A 26 -44.03 0.84 -34.71
N MET A 27 -44.27 1.41 -33.56
CA MET A 27 -45.50 2.14 -33.24
C MET A 27 -45.53 3.46 -33.96
N LEU A 28 -46.59 3.69 -34.76
CA LEU A 28 -46.82 4.91 -35.53
C LEU A 28 -48.06 5.60 -35.05
N VAL A 29 -47.93 6.92 -34.73
CA VAL A 29 -49.00 7.81 -34.29
C VAL A 29 -49.00 9.06 -35.14
N GLY A 30 -50.15 9.46 -35.63
CA GLY A 30 -50.39 10.73 -36.27
C GLY A 30 -51.27 11.61 -35.38
N LEU A 31 -50.81 12.82 -35.09
CA LEU A 31 -51.52 13.82 -34.34
C LEU A 31 -51.81 15.04 -35.21
N GLU A 32 -52.97 15.69 -35.06
CA GLU A 32 -53.39 16.85 -35.84
C GLU A 32 -53.64 18.07 -34.94
N GLY A 33 -53.33 19.23 -35.53
CA GLY A 33 -53.57 20.54 -34.89
C GLY A 33 -52.61 20.85 -33.74
N PRO A 34 -52.71 22.09 -33.20
CA PRO A 34 -51.88 22.53 -32.09
C PRO A 34 -52.18 21.83 -30.77
N ASP A 35 -53.36 21.20 -30.66
CA ASP A 35 -53.77 20.47 -29.45
C ASP A 35 -53.45 18.98 -29.54
N HIS A 36 -52.74 18.54 -30.58
CA HIS A 36 -52.27 17.17 -30.77
C HIS A 36 -53.38 16.11 -30.68
N ARG A 37 -54.40 16.22 -31.53
CA ARG A 37 -55.51 15.27 -31.60
C ARG A 37 -55.12 14.04 -32.38
N PHE A 38 -55.39 12.83 -31.86
CA PHE A 38 -55.11 11.57 -32.54
C PHE A 38 -55.93 11.43 -33.83
N VAL A 39 -55.24 11.24 -34.96
CA VAL A 39 -55.88 11.01 -36.27
C VAL A 39 -55.51 9.67 -36.92
N ALA A 40 -54.37 9.09 -36.53
CA ALA A 40 -53.98 7.80 -37.01
C ALA A 40 -53.10 7.04 -36.00
N VAL A 41 -53.34 5.73 -35.90
CA VAL A 41 -52.48 4.81 -35.16
C VAL A 41 -52.42 3.46 -35.93
N ASN A 42 -51.24 2.85 -35.96
CA ASN A 42 -51.05 1.58 -36.65
C ASN A 42 -51.31 0.36 -35.76
N ALA A 43 -51.22 -0.85 -36.32
CA ALA A 43 -51.48 -2.09 -35.58
C ALA A 43 -50.53 -2.30 -34.41
N ALA A 44 -49.23 -1.95 -34.55
CA ALA A 44 -48.24 -2.05 -33.46
C ALA A 44 -48.64 -1.18 -32.26
N TYR A 45 -49.09 0.05 -32.48
CA TYR A 45 -49.59 0.93 -31.41
C TYR A 45 -50.82 0.32 -30.70
N ARG A 46 -51.80 -0.20 -31.47
CA ARG A 46 -53.00 -0.81 -30.87
C ARG A 46 -52.71 -2.07 -30.06
N THR A 47 -51.66 -2.78 -30.41
CA THR A 47 -51.18 -3.93 -29.63
C THR A 47 -50.50 -3.48 -28.35
N PHE A 48 -49.73 -2.40 -28.40
CA PHE A 48 -49.02 -1.82 -27.25
C PHE A 48 -49.98 -1.19 -26.23
N SER A 49 -51.01 -0.44 -26.71
CA SER A 49 -52.00 0.22 -25.85
C SER A 49 -53.43 -0.18 -26.30
N PRO A 50 -53.92 -1.38 -25.90
CA PRO A 50 -55.18 -1.93 -26.38
C PRO A 50 -56.42 -1.28 -25.78
N ILE A 51 -56.28 -0.58 -24.66
CA ILE A 51 -57.42 -0.07 -23.87
C ILE A 51 -58.07 1.17 -24.51
N ILE A 52 -57.34 1.88 -25.34
CA ILE A 52 -57.75 3.23 -25.79
C ILE A 52 -57.89 3.23 -27.31
N ALA A 53 -59.11 3.47 -27.81
CA ALA A 53 -59.36 3.90 -29.17
C ALA A 53 -59.16 5.45 -29.25
N PRO A 54 -57.93 5.96 -29.40
CA PRO A 54 -57.60 7.36 -29.14
C PRO A 54 -58.05 8.28 -30.26
N LEU A 55 -58.52 7.77 -31.37
CA LEU A 55 -58.89 8.56 -32.54
C LEU A 55 -59.95 9.64 -32.17
N GLY A 56 -59.59 10.87 -32.44
CA GLY A 56 -60.41 12.04 -32.10
C GLY A 56 -60.19 12.63 -30.70
N MET A 57 -59.50 11.94 -29.80
CA MET A 57 -59.11 12.43 -28.47
C MET A 57 -57.84 13.31 -28.51
N LEU A 58 -57.68 14.14 -27.53
CA LEU A 58 -56.41 14.89 -27.36
C LEU A 58 -55.35 14.02 -26.72
N ALA A 59 -54.10 14.15 -27.15
CA ALA A 59 -53.01 13.35 -26.59
C ALA A 59 -52.87 13.54 -25.08
N ARG A 60 -53.12 14.74 -24.58
CA ARG A 60 -53.09 15.08 -23.14
C ARG A 60 -54.22 14.44 -22.31
N GLU A 61 -55.34 14.12 -22.97
CA GLU A 61 -56.46 13.41 -22.33
C GLU A 61 -56.20 11.89 -22.26
N VAL A 62 -55.42 11.38 -23.21
CA VAL A 62 -55.09 9.95 -23.29
C VAL A 62 -53.96 9.57 -22.34
N PHE A 63 -52.92 10.42 -22.25
CA PHE A 63 -51.76 10.22 -21.38
C PHE A 63 -51.44 11.48 -20.58
N PRO A 64 -52.23 11.84 -19.57
CA PRO A 64 -52.02 13.06 -18.79
C PRO A 64 -50.66 13.05 -18.05
N GLU A 65 -50.10 11.88 -17.73
CA GLU A 65 -48.84 11.71 -17.03
C GLU A 65 -47.64 12.24 -17.84
N LEU A 66 -47.73 12.28 -19.17
CA LEU A 66 -46.67 12.75 -20.04
C LEU A 66 -46.50 14.27 -20.03
N GLU A 67 -47.45 15.04 -19.47
CA GLU A 67 -47.37 16.50 -19.31
C GLU A 67 -46.12 16.91 -18.51
N SER A 68 -45.91 16.27 -17.37
CA SER A 68 -44.77 16.56 -16.49
C SER A 68 -43.42 16.08 -17.03
N GLN A 69 -43.45 15.25 -18.06
CA GLN A 69 -42.25 14.61 -18.65
C GLN A 69 -41.78 15.31 -19.95
N GLN A 70 -42.23 16.49 -20.21
CA GLN A 70 -41.83 17.37 -21.32
C GLN A 70 -42.18 16.83 -22.74
N ILE A 71 -42.98 15.79 -22.85
CA ILE A 71 -43.32 15.20 -24.14
C ILE A 71 -44.20 16.15 -24.96
N TYR A 72 -45.19 16.78 -24.36
CA TYR A 72 -46.06 17.70 -25.08
C TYR A 72 -45.33 18.97 -25.51
N GLN A 73 -44.39 19.47 -24.70
CA GLN A 73 -43.53 20.60 -25.09
C GLN A 73 -42.68 20.24 -26.32
N MET A 74 -42.25 19.00 -26.44
CA MET A 74 -41.52 18.49 -27.60
C MET A 74 -42.44 18.48 -28.83
N PHE A 75 -43.70 17.98 -28.71
CA PHE A 75 -44.65 18.00 -29.82
C PHE A 75 -44.98 19.42 -30.26
N ASP A 76 -45.22 20.34 -29.29
CA ASP A 76 -45.44 21.77 -29.56
C ASP A 76 -44.27 22.39 -30.33
N ARG A 77 -43.03 22.06 -29.96
CA ARG A 77 -41.81 22.54 -30.64
C ARG A 77 -41.78 22.05 -32.11
N VAL A 78 -41.98 20.75 -32.33
CA VAL A 78 -41.99 20.19 -33.69
C VAL A 78 -43.11 20.80 -34.52
N TYR A 79 -44.28 21.01 -33.97
CA TYR A 79 -45.41 21.63 -34.63
C TYR A 79 -45.14 23.11 -35.01
N GLN A 80 -44.46 23.86 -34.13
CA GLN A 80 -44.14 25.27 -34.35
C GLN A 80 -42.97 25.51 -35.31
N THR A 81 -41.89 24.73 -35.12
CA THR A 81 -40.62 24.95 -35.84
C THR A 81 -40.48 24.10 -37.11
N GLY A 82 -41.15 22.95 -37.16
CA GLY A 82 -40.98 21.97 -38.18
C GLY A 82 -39.66 21.18 -38.13
N GLU A 83 -38.91 21.31 -37.04
CA GLU A 83 -37.65 20.59 -36.82
C GLU A 83 -37.94 19.25 -36.10
N PRO A 84 -37.46 18.10 -36.68
CA PRO A 84 -37.65 16.81 -36.01
C PRO A 84 -36.96 16.75 -34.64
N GLN A 85 -37.53 15.99 -33.73
CA GLN A 85 -36.96 15.67 -32.42
C GLN A 85 -36.78 14.17 -32.26
N PHE A 86 -35.74 13.76 -31.52
CA PHE A 86 -35.35 12.37 -31.33
C PHE A 86 -35.16 12.08 -29.84
N GLY A 87 -35.52 10.90 -29.41
CA GLY A 87 -35.21 10.39 -28.10
C GLY A 87 -34.66 8.96 -28.22
N ASN A 88 -33.54 8.69 -27.57
CA ASN A 88 -32.98 7.36 -27.47
C ASN A 88 -33.06 6.91 -26.01
N GLU A 89 -33.56 5.71 -25.77
CA GLU A 89 -33.76 5.15 -24.44
C GLU A 89 -34.44 6.14 -23.47
N TRP A 90 -35.38 6.90 -24.02
CA TRP A 90 -36.06 7.93 -23.24
C TRP A 90 -36.98 7.31 -22.21
N ARG A 91 -36.75 7.60 -20.96
CA ARG A 91 -37.51 7.06 -19.82
C ARG A 91 -38.83 7.80 -19.69
N LEU A 92 -39.93 7.07 -19.77
CA LEU A 92 -41.27 7.58 -19.58
C LEU A 92 -42.03 6.76 -18.53
N GLN A 93 -42.92 7.43 -17.81
CA GLN A 93 -43.81 6.81 -16.84
C GLN A 93 -45.27 7.16 -17.22
N ALA A 94 -46.05 6.16 -17.60
CA ALA A 94 -47.45 6.34 -17.93
C ALA A 94 -48.23 5.01 -17.74
N ASP A 95 -49.54 5.11 -17.70
CA ASP A 95 -50.45 3.96 -17.74
C ASP A 95 -50.70 3.60 -19.20
N TYR A 96 -50.01 2.59 -19.71
CA TYR A 96 -50.05 2.20 -21.12
C TYR A 96 -51.20 1.22 -21.43
N ASP A 97 -51.69 0.48 -20.43
CA ASP A 97 -52.64 -0.63 -20.62
C ASP A 97 -53.79 -0.66 -19.57
N GLY A 98 -53.85 0.32 -18.66
CA GLY A 98 -54.85 0.40 -17.60
C GLY A 98 -54.50 -0.42 -16.34
N SER A 99 -53.29 -1.00 -16.28
CA SER A 99 -52.82 -1.73 -15.10
C SER A 99 -52.20 -0.82 -14.03
N GLY A 100 -51.92 0.42 -14.38
CA GLY A 100 -51.28 1.42 -13.56
C GLY A 100 -50.04 2.02 -14.23
N VAL A 101 -49.46 3.05 -13.59
CA VAL A 101 -48.30 3.75 -14.12
C VAL A 101 -47.06 2.83 -14.09
N GLU A 102 -46.52 2.56 -15.25
CA GLU A 102 -45.30 1.78 -15.44
C GLU A 102 -44.17 2.63 -16.02
N GLU A 103 -42.95 2.28 -15.68
CA GLU A 103 -41.75 2.84 -16.28
C GLU A 103 -41.32 2.02 -17.50
N ARG A 104 -41.21 2.71 -18.64
CA ARG A 104 -40.73 2.12 -19.88
C ARG A 104 -39.71 3.03 -20.57
N PHE A 105 -38.93 2.47 -21.46
CA PHE A 105 -37.91 3.18 -22.23
C PHE A 105 -38.25 3.10 -23.72
N PHE A 106 -38.18 4.23 -24.40
CA PHE A 106 -38.56 4.37 -25.80
C PHE A 106 -37.46 5.00 -26.63
N ASP A 107 -37.24 4.42 -27.79
CA ASP A 107 -36.60 5.13 -28.90
C ASP A 107 -37.69 5.76 -29.74
N PHE A 108 -37.59 7.04 -30.04
CA PHE A 108 -38.60 7.72 -30.83
C PHE A 108 -38.04 8.81 -31.72
N VAL A 109 -38.80 9.11 -32.78
CA VAL A 109 -38.65 10.29 -33.58
C VAL A 109 -40.01 10.96 -33.76
N VAL A 110 -40.04 12.29 -33.53
CA VAL A 110 -41.19 13.14 -33.77
C VAL A 110 -40.90 14.01 -34.97
N THR A 111 -41.72 13.93 -36.03
CA THR A 111 -41.56 14.70 -37.24
C THR A 111 -42.79 15.52 -37.56
N PRO A 112 -42.67 16.67 -38.27
CA PRO A 112 -43.83 17.47 -38.69
C PRO A 112 -44.61 16.76 -39.79
N ARG A 113 -45.91 16.68 -39.65
CA ARG A 113 -46.83 16.27 -40.71
C ARG A 113 -47.28 17.50 -41.48
N ARG A 114 -47.10 17.48 -42.82
CA ARG A 114 -47.32 18.63 -43.68
C ARG A 114 -48.47 18.38 -44.64
N ARG A 115 -49.19 19.43 -44.97
CA ARG A 115 -50.18 19.46 -46.06
C ARG A 115 -49.48 19.58 -47.39
N GLY A 116 -50.23 19.39 -48.50
CA GLY A 116 -49.72 19.54 -49.86
C GLY A 116 -49.24 20.96 -50.18
N ASP A 117 -49.63 21.99 -49.43
CA ASP A 117 -49.15 23.38 -49.54
C ASP A 117 -47.88 23.65 -48.70
N GLY A 118 -47.35 22.65 -47.99
CA GLY A 118 -46.17 22.75 -47.16
C GLY A 118 -46.43 23.19 -45.69
N SER A 119 -47.66 23.64 -45.39
CA SER A 119 -48.02 24.02 -44.01
C SER A 119 -48.05 22.82 -43.08
N ILE A 120 -47.65 23.02 -41.79
CA ILE A 120 -47.67 21.95 -40.78
C ILE A 120 -49.12 21.78 -40.32
N GLU A 121 -49.65 20.57 -40.47
CA GLU A 121 -51.00 20.23 -39.99
C GLU A 121 -51.00 19.45 -38.66
N GLY A 122 -49.86 18.91 -38.27
CA GLY A 122 -49.70 18.10 -37.06
C GLY A 122 -48.31 17.53 -36.92
N VAL A 123 -48.18 16.55 -36.07
CA VAL A 123 -46.93 15.80 -35.86
C VAL A 123 -47.15 14.30 -36.06
N GLN A 124 -46.10 13.62 -36.46
CA GLN A 124 -46.05 12.17 -36.59
C GLN A 124 -44.98 11.64 -35.68
N ILE A 125 -45.29 10.60 -34.93
CA ILE A 125 -44.41 9.97 -33.99
C ILE A 125 -44.17 8.50 -34.42
N LEU A 126 -42.93 8.16 -34.58
CA LEU A 126 -42.47 6.77 -34.71
C LEU A 126 -41.73 6.44 -33.42
N PHE A 127 -42.13 5.38 -32.74
CA PHE A 127 -41.47 4.97 -31.51
C PHE A 127 -41.45 3.46 -31.34
N ASP A 128 -40.46 2.97 -30.57
CA ASP A 128 -40.27 1.58 -30.25
C ASP A 128 -40.02 1.41 -28.76
N ASP A 129 -40.57 0.36 -28.16
CA ASP A 129 -40.38 0.03 -26.75
C ASP A 129 -39.11 -0.79 -26.57
N VAL A 130 -38.05 -0.14 -26.08
CA VAL A 130 -36.74 -0.74 -25.81
C VAL A 130 -36.54 -1.12 -24.33
N THR A 131 -37.62 -1.15 -23.56
CA THR A 131 -37.58 -1.39 -22.09
C THR A 131 -36.84 -2.68 -21.73
N ASN A 132 -37.15 -3.77 -22.43
CA ASN A 132 -36.52 -5.07 -22.13
C ASN A 132 -35.01 -5.05 -22.45
N GLN A 133 -34.64 -4.37 -23.54
CA GLN A 133 -33.24 -4.22 -23.94
C GLN A 133 -32.46 -3.38 -22.93
N VAL A 134 -33.00 -2.24 -22.50
CA VAL A 134 -32.38 -1.36 -21.50
C VAL A 134 -32.27 -2.07 -20.15
N LYS A 135 -33.33 -2.71 -19.66
CA LYS A 135 -33.30 -3.46 -18.40
C LYS A 135 -32.31 -4.62 -18.43
N ALA A 136 -32.23 -5.35 -19.55
CA ALA A 136 -31.25 -6.44 -19.68
C ALA A 136 -29.80 -5.92 -19.66
N ARG A 137 -29.52 -4.80 -20.35
CA ARG A 137 -28.20 -4.16 -20.33
C ARG A 137 -27.83 -3.69 -18.92
N LEU A 138 -28.69 -2.95 -18.24
CA LEU A 138 -28.44 -2.47 -16.88
C LEU A 138 -28.23 -3.61 -15.88
N ALA A 139 -28.98 -4.71 -16.01
CA ALA A 139 -28.80 -5.91 -15.18
C ALA A 139 -27.46 -6.60 -15.47
N ALA A 140 -27.00 -6.63 -16.72
CA ALA A 140 -25.70 -7.19 -17.08
C ALA A 140 -24.55 -6.32 -16.55
N GLU A 141 -24.64 -5.00 -16.68
CA GLU A 141 -23.68 -4.03 -16.13
C GLU A 141 -23.56 -4.18 -14.60
N ALA A 142 -24.68 -4.18 -13.87
CA ALA A 142 -24.71 -4.36 -12.42
C ALA A 142 -24.09 -5.70 -11.98
N ARG A 143 -24.29 -6.77 -12.77
CA ARG A 143 -23.70 -8.07 -12.47
C ARG A 143 -22.19 -8.10 -12.71
N ILE A 144 -21.69 -7.38 -13.73
CA ILE A 144 -20.24 -7.22 -13.98
C ILE A 144 -19.60 -6.45 -12.82
N ASP A 145 -20.24 -5.38 -12.36
CA ASP A 145 -19.76 -4.59 -11.23
C ASP A 145 -19.70 -5.43 -9.93
N GLU A 146 -20.76 -6.18 -9.63
CA GLU A 146 -20.80 -7.08 -8.46
C GLU A 146 -19.70 -8.15 -8.52
N LEU A 147 -19.50 -8.76 -9.68
CA LEU A 147 -18.43 -9.76 -9.87
C LEU A 147 -17.04 -9.13 -9.73
N SER A 148 -16.87 -7.93 -10.26
CA SER A 148 -15.60 -7.18 -10.16
C SER A 148 -15.25 -6.81 -8.72
N GLU A 149 -16.23 -6.39 -7.93
CA GLU A 149 -16.04 -6.10 -6.50
C GLU A 149 -15.69 -7.36 -5.70
N ARG A 150 -16.40 -8.45 -5.94
CA ARG A 150 -16.09 -9.74 -5.30
C ARG A 150 -14.69 -10.23 -5.67
N TYR A 151 -14.31 -10.14 -6.94
CA TYR A 151 -12.97 -10.52 -7.39
C TYR A 151 -11.88 -9.69 -6.71
N ARG A 152 -12.04 -8.36 -6.63
CA ARG A 152 -11.10 -7.49 -5.91
C ARG A 152 -10.97 -7.88 -4.44
N SER A 153 -12.08 -8.10 -3.75
CA SER A 153 -12.09 -8.48 -2.33
C SER A 153 -11.37 -9.81 -2.07
N VAL A 154 -11.55 -10.80 -2.93
CA VAL A 154 -10.85 -12.10 -2.82
C VAL A 154 -9.36 -11.93 -3.09
N ARG A 155 -8.99 -11.16 -4.12
CA ARG A 155 -7.60 -10.86 -4.46
C ARG A 155 -6.89 -10.12 -3.33
N ASP A 156 -7.50 -9.07 -2.76
CA ASP A 156 -6.94 -8.31 -1.65
C ASP A 156 -6.70 -9.20 -0.42
N SER A 157 -7.66 -10.07 -0.10
CA SER A 157 -7.53 -11.00 1.02
C SER A 157 -6.39 -12.00 0.81
N ALA A 158 -6.23 -12.53 -0.39
CA ALA A 158 -5.16 -13.47 -0.70
C ALA A 158 -3.80 -12.78 -0.73
N THR A 159 -3.70 -11.53 -1.22
CA THR A 159 -2.47 -10.73 -1.15
C THR A 159 -2.04 -10.48 0.29
N VAL A 160 -2.95 -10.11 1.17
CA VAL A 160 -2.66 -9.95 2.61
C VAL A 160 -2.19 -11.26 3.23
N MET A 161 -2.83 -12.38 2.89
CA MET A 161 -2.43 -13.70 3.38
C MET A 161 -1.02 -14.07 2.89
N GLN A 162 -0.70 -13.85 1.62
CA GLN A 162 0.63 -14.12 1.06
C GLN A 162 1.71 -13.27 1.74
N GLN A 163 1.47 -11.97 1.92
CA GLN A 163 2.39 -11.09 2.65
C GLN A 163 2.66 -11.59 4.08
N ALA A 164 1.64 -12.13 4.75
CA ALA A 164 1.80 -12.71 6.08
C ALA A 164 2.61 -14.03 6.08
N LEU A 165 2.65 -14.76 4.95
CA LEU A 165 3.41 -16.01 4.80
C LEU A 165 4.87 -15.79 4.39
N LEU A 166 5.21 -14.63 3.81
CA LEU A 166 6.56 -14.27 3.39
C LEU A 166 7.36 -13.59 4.52
N ALA A 167 8.67 -13.44 4.32
CA ALA A 167 9.50 -12.67 5.25
C ALA A 167 9.17 -11.17 5.11
N PRO A 168 8.64 -10.51 6.14
CA PRO A 168 8.27 -9.10 6.03
C PRO A 168 9.49 -8.17 5.94
N SER A 169 10.66 -8.67 6.34
CA SER A 169 11.90 -7.89 6.41
C SER A 169 13.13 -8.79 6.26
N VAL A 170 14.25 -8.16 5.92
CA VAL A 170 15.59 -8.76 5.93
C VAL A 170 16.39 -8.21 7.10
N PRO A 171 17.32 -9.00 7.70
CA PRO A 171 18.12 -8.54 8.83
C PRO A 171 19.13 -7.47 8.39
N LEU A 172 19.46 -6.56 9.29
CA LEU A 172 20.65 -5.73 9.17
C LEU A 172 21.85 -6.48 9.72
N VAL A 173 22.93 -6.55 8.95
CA VAL A 173 24.18 -7.19 9.39
C VAL A 173 25.38 -6.29 9.06
N PRO A 174 26.49 -6.35 9.85
CA PRO A 174 27.61 -5.44 9.64
C PRO A 174 28.35 -5.70 8.33
N GLY A 175 28.41 -6.95 7.86
CA GLY A 175 29.25 -7.35 6.73
C GLY A 175 28.57 -7.34 5.36
N ALA A 176 27.27 -7.05 5.29
CA ALA A 176 26.54 -7.01 4.03
C ALA A 176 25.36 -6.03 4.06
N ASP A 177 25.09 -5.38 2.93
CA ASP A 177 23.83 -4.71 2.65
C ASP A 177 22.90 -5.67 1.93
N ILE A 178 21.63 -5.74 2.35
CA ILE A 178 20.64 -6.69 1.83
C ILE A 178 19.44 -5.91 1.30
N ALA A 179 18.91 -6.34 0.16
CA ALA A 179 17.64 -5.88 -0.40
C ALA A 179 16.80 -7.07 -0.84
N ALA A 180 15.49 -7.00 -0.64
CA ALA A 180 14.55 -8.01 -1.11
C ALA A 180 13.32 -7.33 -1.72
N GLU A 181 12.93 -7.79 -2.90
CA GLU A 181 11.74 -7.35 -3.59
C GLU A 181 10.93 -8.53 -4.09
N TYR A 182 9.63 -8.42 -3.93
CA TYR A 182 8.66 -9.43 -4.34
C TYR A 182 7.56 -8.78 -5.16
N LEU A 183 7.30 -9.31 -6.34
CA LEU A 183 6.24 -8.87 -7.24
C LEU A 183 5.25 -10.01 -7.44
N VAL A 184 4.01 -9.78 -7.04
CA VAL A 184 2.92 -10.77 -7.17
C VAL A 184 2.44 -10.81 -8.61
N ALA A 185 2.23 -12.01 -9.18
CA ALA A 185 1.69 -12.20 -10.52
C ALA A 185 0.36 -11.48 -10.73
N ALA A 186 0.20 -10.85 -11.92
CA ALA A 186 -0.98 -10.02 -12.22
C ALA A 186 -2.20 -10.84 -12.62
N GLU A 187 -2.04 -12.06 -13.14
CA GLU A 187 -3.11 -12.87 -13.74
C GLU A 187 -3.70 -13.87 -12.75
N ASP A 188 -5.01 -13.75 -12.52
CA ASP A 188 -5.98 -14.71 -11.96
C ASP A 188 -5.71 -15.35 -10.58
N THR A 189 -4.53 -15.24 -9.97
CA THR A 189 -4.22 -15.89 -8.70
C THR A 189 -3.55 -14.94 -7.72
N ALA A 190 -4.18 -14.74 -6.59
CA ALA A 190 -3.75 -13.79 -5.57
C ALA A 190 -2.68 -14.35 -4.60
N ALA A 191 -2.03 -15.48 -4.91
CA ALA A 191 -0.96 -16.07 -4.10
C ALA A 191 -0.02 -16.90 -4.97
N GLY A 192 1.30 -16.84 -4.70
CA GLY A 192 2.33 -17.54 -5.46
C GLY A 192 3.11 -18.60 -4.68
N GLY A 193 3.90 -19.37 -5.42
CA GLY A 193 4.81 -20.40 -4.90
C GLY A 193 6.19 -19.89 -4.49
N ASP A 194 6.54 -18.70 -4.91
CA ASP A 194 7.84 -18.08 -4.66
C ASP A 194 8.04 -17.65 -3.21
N TRP A 195 9.26 -17.73 -2.72
CA TRP A 195 9.66 -17.13 -1.43
C TRP A 195 11.12 -16.73 -1.41
N PHE A 196 11.43 -15.84 -0.49
CA PHE A 196 12.80 -15.55 -0.07
C PHE A 196 12.93 -15.63 1.44
N ASP A 197 14.18 -15.79 1.89
CA ASP A 197 14.56 -15.64 3.29
C ASP A 197 16.00 -15.14 3.42
N ALA A 198 16.30 -14.39 4.49
CA ALA A 198 17.64 -13.95 4.84
C ALA A 198 17.85 -14.18 6.34
N ILE A 199 18.86 -14.94 6.69
CA ILE A 199 19.11 -15.39 8.06
C ILE A 199 20.52 -14.97 8.50
N ALA A 200 20.60 -14.13 9.52
CA ALA A 200 21.85 -13.71 10.13
C ALA A 200 22.30 -14.75 11.18
N LEU A 201 23.54 -15.23 11.09
CA LEU A 201 24.12 -16.25 11.96
C LEU A 201 25.54 -15.87 12.38
N GLY A 202 25.66 -14.84 13.24
CA GLY A 202 26.91 -14.41 13.81
C GLY A 202 27.94 -13.91 12.79
N ASP A 203 28.73 -14.81 12.22
CA ASP A 203 29.78 -14.49 11.25
C ASP A 203 29.36 -14.61 9.78
N ARG A 204 28.11 -15.00 9.51
CA ARG A 204 27.60 -15.24 8.16
C ARG A 204 26.16 -14.83 7.95
N LEU A 205 25.82 -14.63 6.68
CA LEU A 205 24.47 -14.38 6.19
C LEU A 205 24.05 -15.54 5.28
N VAL A 206 22.90 -16.16 5.57
CA VAL A 206 22.32 -17.15 4.65
C VAL A 206 21.17 -16.50 3.88
N LEU A 207 21.24 -16.61 2.55
CA LEU A 207 20.26 -16.12 1.58
C LEU A 207 19.54 -17.32 0.97
N ILE A 208 18.23 -17.24 0.85
CA ILE A 208 17.39 -18.32 0.32
C ILE A 208 16.38 -17.70 -0.64
N VAL A 209 16.28 -18.28 -1.84
CA VAL A 209 15.16 -18.06 -2.76
C VAL A 209 14.67 -19.43 -3.22
N GLY A 210 13.38 -19.63 -3.25
CA GLY A 210 12.81 -20.90 -3.70
C GLY A 210 11.49 -20.67 -4.41
N ASP A 211 11.06 -21.70 -5.13
CA ASP A 211 9.83 -21.71 -5.89
C ASP A 211 9.14 -23.07 -5.81
N VAL A 212 7.83 -23.06 -5.60
CA VAL A 212 6.94 -24.23 -5.59
C VAL A 212 6.15 -24.26 -6.87
N VAL A 213 6.17 -25.40 -7.56
CA VAL A 213 5.41 -25.58 -8.81
C VAL A 213 3.93 -25.25 -8.65
N GLY A 214 3.44 -24.32 -9.45
CA GLY A 214 2.04 -23.90 -9.46
C GLY A 214 1.80 -22.58 -8.71
N HIS A 215 0.56 -22.17 -8.65
CA HIS A 215 0.15 -20.88 -8.11
C HIS A 215 -1.12 -21.01 -7.26
N GLY A 216 -1.46 -19.97 -6.52
CA GLY A 216 -2.63 -19.93 -5.67
C GLY A 216 -2.36 -20.37 -4.23
N VAL A 217 -3.43 -20.42 -3.45
CA VAL A 217 -3.38 -20.66 -1.99
C VAL A 217 -2.72 -22.01 -1.66
N GLU A 218 -2.87 -23.04 -2.50
CA GLU A 218 -2.25 -24.35 -2.28
C GLU A 218 -0.72 -24.27 -2.41
N ALA A 219 -0.20 -23.61 -3.45
CA ALA A 219 1.23 -23.41 -3.63
C ALA A 219 1.81 -22.55 -2.48
N ALA A 220 1.13 -21.46 -2.09
CA ALA A 220 1.53 -20.63 -0.96
C ALA A 220 1.58 -21.40 0.37
N ALA A 221 0.66 -22.32 0.60
CA ALA A 221 0.66 -23.16 1.80
C ALA A 221 1.85 -24.13 1.82
N VAL A 222 2.18 -24.75 0.69
CA VAL A 222 3.37 -25.62 0.53
C VAL A 222 4.64 -24.80 0.72
N MET A 223 4.76 -23.65 0.06
CA MET A 223 5.86 -22.70 0.17
C MET A 223 6.15 -22.34 1.63
N SER A 224 5.11 -21.95 2.38
CA SER A 224 5.24 -21.57 3.80
C SER A 224 5.80 -22.71 4.67
N GLN A 225 5.41 -23.96 4.41
CA GLN A 225 5.92 -25.13 5.12
C GLN A 225 7.39 -25.37 4.79
N LEU A 226 7.76 -25.36 3.49
CA LEU A 226 9.15 -25.56 3.06
C LEU A 226 10.06 -24.45 3.58
N ARG A 227 9.64 -23.20 3.45
CA ARG A 227 10.37 -22.03 3.98
C ARG A 227 10.61 -22.16 5.49
N THR A 228 9.56 -22.48 6.25
CA THR A 228 9.66 -22.62 7.72
C THR A 228 10.60 -23.77 8.10
N ALA A 229 10.47 -24.92 7.46
CA ALA A 229 11.34 -26.07 7.72
C ALA A 229 12.82 -25.75 7.41
N LEU A 230 13.09 -25.14 6.26
CA LEU A 230 14.46 -24.77 5.88
C LEU A 230 15.05 -23.72 6.82
N ARG A 231 14.26 -22.68 7.17
CA ARG A 231 14.66 -21.65 8.13
C ARG A 231 15.04 -22.25 9.49
N MET A 232 14.25 -23.20 10.00
CA MET A 232 14.53 -23.88 11.27
C MET A 232 15.85 -24.65 11.22
N GLN A 233 16.13 -25.39 10.13
CA GLN A 233 17.38 -26.15 9.98
C GLN A 233 18.60 -25.20 9.94
N ILE A 234 18.53 -24.16 9.13
CA ILE A 234 19.60 -23.15 9.03
C ILE A 234 19.82 -22.44 10.37
N SER A 235 18.74 -22.01 11.04
CA SER A 235 18.82 -21.33 12.35
C SER A 235 19.34 -22.22 13.47
N ALA A 236 19.21 -23.56 13.33
CA ALA A 236 19.81 -24.53 14.24
C ALA A 236 21.32 -24.73 14.02
N GLY A 237 21.90 -24.08 13.00
CA GLY A 237 23.33 -24.12 12.69
C GLY A 237 23.75 -25.26 11.75
N HIS A 238 22.78 -25.94 11.10
CA HIS A 238 23.09 -26.95 10.11
C HIS A 238 23.72 -26.32 8.87
N THR A 239 24.59 -27.08 8.21
CA THR A 239 25.17 -26.73 6.91
C THR A 239 24.11 -26.69 5.82
N ILE A 240 24.43 -26.07 4.67
CA ILE A 240 23.52 -26.04 3.50
C ILE A 240 23.12 -27.47 3.09
N VAL A 241 24.08 -28.40 3.09
CA VAL A 241 23.82 -29.80 2.72
C VAL A 241 22.84 -30.47 3.69
N GLU A 242 23.12 -30.40 5.00
CA GLU A 242 22.29 -31.00 6.04
C GLU A 242 20.87 -30.42 6.04
N ALA A 243 20.76 -29.11 5.86
CA ALA A 243 19.47 -28.42 5.82
C ALA A 243 18.64 -28.81 4.59
N LEU A 244 19.25 -28.89 3.40
CA LEU A 244 18.59 -29.33 2.17
C LEU A 244 18.23 -30.83 2.20
N GLU A 245 19.09 -31.68 2.74
CA GLU A 245 18.76 -33.10 2.95
C GLU A 245 17.61 -33.31 3.93
N ALA A 246 17.56 -32.49 4.98
CA ALA A 246 16.42 -32.49 5.91
C ALA A 246 15.11 -32.01 5.23
N LEU A 247 15.21 -30.98 4.39
CA LEU A 247 14.10 -30.49 3.60
C LEU A 247 13.63 -31.52 2.57
N ASP A 248 14.56 -32.22 1.92
CA ASP A 248 14.26 -33.26 0.94
C ASP A 248 13.55 -34.49 1.59
N ARG A 249 13.90 -34.85 2.81
CA ARG A 249 13.12 -35.83 3.59
C ARG A 249 11.74 -35.28 4.02
N PHE A 250 11.67 -34.01 4.35
CA PHE A 250 10.41 -33.36 4.80
C PHE A 250 9.39 -33.23 3.67
N HIS A 251 9.85 -33.06 2.42
CA HIS A 251 8.99 -32.94 1.25
C HIS A 251 8.06 -34.15 1.08
N GLU A 252 8.50 -35.37 1.48
CA GLU A 252 7.67 -36.59 1.39
C GLU A 252 6.36 -36.48 2.19
N HIS A 253 6.33 -35.60 3.20
CA HIS A 253 5.19 -35.36 4.09
C HIS A 253 4.33 -34.15 3.68
N VAL A 254 4.78 -33.39 2.66
CA VAL A 254 4.11 -32.17 2.18
C VAL A 254 3.60 -32.41 0.75
N PRO A 255 2.32 -32.73 0.55
CA PRO A 255 1.75 -32.88 -0.79
C PRO A 255 1.97 -31.62 -1.63
N GLY A 256 2.39 -31.78 -2.88
CA GLY A 256 2.64 -30.66 -3.80
C GLY A 256 4.05 -30.06 -3.74
N SER A 257 4.89 -30.49 -2.80
CA SER A 257 6.28 -29.97 -2.67
C SER A 257 7.29 -30.63 -3.61
N LYS A 258 6.91 -31.72 -4.29
CA LYS A 258 7.78 -32.40 -5.24
C LYS A 258 8.12 -31.47 -6.41
N SER A 259 9.38 -31.45 -6.79
CA SER A 259 9.93 -30.57 -7.83
C SER A 259 10.02 -29.08 -7.44
N ALA A 260 9.81 -28.73 -6.17
CA ALA A 260 10.15 -27.39 -5.70
C ALA A 260 11.65 -27.13 -5.88
N THR A 261 11.98 -25.91 -6.27
CA THR A 261 13.37 -25.49 -6.50
C THR A 261 13.82 -24.53 -5.41
N VAL A 262 15.10 -24.63 -5.00
CA VAL A 262 15.63 -23.78 -3.94
C VAL A 262 17.09 -23.41 -4.22
N CYS A 263 17.43 -22.14 -4.16
CA CYS A 263 18.79 -21.66 -4.08
C CYS A 263 19.11 -21.22 -2.65
N VAL A 264 20.16 -21.81 -2.05
CA VAL A 264 20.65 -21.43 -0.72
C VAL A 264 22.09 -20.97 -0.86
N GLY A 265 22.39 -19.74 -0.39
CA GLY A 265 23.75 -19.21 -0.37
C GLY A 265 24.14 -18.75 1.04
N SER A 266 25.37 -18.98 1.47
CA SER A 266 25.92 -18.58 2.76
C SER A 266 27.16 -17.72 2.57
N LEU A 267 27.10 -16.44 2.92
CA LEU A 267 28.19 -15.48 2.83
C LEU A 267 28.86 -15.32 4.20
N HIS A 268 30.13 -15.62 4.29
CA HIS A 268 30.96 -15.37 5.47
C HIS A 268 31.52 -13.93 5.43
N PHE A 269 31.25 -13.10 6.42
CA PHE A 269 31.55 -11.67 6.36
C PHE A 269 33.04 -11.34 6.29
N ALA A 270 33.86 -12.04 7.08
CA ALA A 270 35.30 -11.74 7.18
C ALA A 270 36.06 -12.15 5.93
N THR A 271 35.83 -13.38 5.45
CA THR A 271 36.57 -13.97 4.32
C THR A 271 35.97 -13.61 2.96
N GLY A 272 34.67 -13.34 2.89
CA GLY A 272 33.93 -13.22 1.64
C GLY A 272 33.59 -14.56 0.99
N GLU A 273 33.88 -15.66 1.65
CA GLU A 273 33.51 -16.99 1.15
C GLU A 273 31.99 -17.10 1.00
N PHE A 274 31.55 -17.39 -0.21
CA PHE A 274 30.14 -17.60 -0.54
C PHE A 274 29.96 -19.05 -0.99
N GLN A 275 29.37 -19.84 -0.10
CA GLN A 275 29.00 -21.24 -0.37
C GLN A 275 27.56 -21.29 -0.85
N TYR A 276 27.22 -22.02 -1.92
CA TYR A 276 25.86 -22.08 -2.43
C TYR A 276 25.49 -23.44 -3.04
N CYS A 277 24.19 -23.74 -3.02
CA CYS A 277 23.57 -24.86 -3.71
C CYS A 277 22.32 -24.37 -4.47
N THR A 278 22.21 -24.80 -5.74
CA THR A 278 21.12 -24.38 -6.64
C THR A 278 20.11 -25.51 -6.87
N ALA A 279 19.63 -26.18 -5.88
CA ALA A 279 18.72 -27.34 -5.96
C ALA A 279 17.58 -27.17 -6.99
N GLY A 280 17.87 -27.35 -8.30
CA GLY A 280 16.98 -27.12 -9.44
C GLY A 280 16.67 -25.64 -9.76
N HIS A 281 17.13 -24.70 -8.95
CA HIS A 281 16.85 -23.27 -9.05
C HIS A 281 17.83 -22.53 -9.97
N PRO A 282 17.47 -21.40 -10.60
CA PRO A 282 18.40 -20.60 -11.38
C PRO A 282 19.67 -20.23 -10.59
N PRO A 283 20.87 -20.22 -11.24
CA PRO A 283 22.09 -19.87 -10.56
C PRO A 283 22.14 -18.38 -10.21
N PRO A 284 22.77 -18.00 -9.07
CA PRO A 284 22.90 -16.61 -8.68
C PRO A 284 23.68 -15.79 -9.71
N LEU A 285 23.35 -14.50 -9.82
CA LEU A 285 24.13 -13.52 -10.58
C LEU A 285 25.14 -12.85 -9.65
N LEU A 286 26.42 -12.93 -9.98
CA LEU A 286 27.48 -12.17 -9.33
C LEU A 286 27.70 -10.86 -10.07
N LEU A 287 27.71 -9.75 -9.34
CA LEU A 287 28.05 -8.41 -9.80
C LEU A 287 29.30 -7.96 -9.06
N SER A 288 30.42 -7.81 -9.77
CA SER A 288 31.63 -7.29 -9.16
C SER A 288 31.52 -5.80 -8.83
N ALA A 289 32.38 -5.30 -7.95
CA ALA A 289 32.47 -3.88 -7.62
C ALA A 289 32.69 -2.99 -8.85
N ASP A 290 33.33 -3.53 -9.91
CA ASP A 290 33.54 -2.87 -11.21
C ASP A 290 32.35 -3.03 -12.16
N ALA A 291 31.17 -3.36 -11.64
CA ALA A 291 29.91 -3.56 -12.39
C ALA A 291 29.96 -4.63 -13.50
N ASN A 292 30.82 -5.64 -13.37
CA ASN A 292 30.83 -6.79 -14.28
C ASN A 292 29.84 -7.86 -13.77
N ALA A 293 28.93 -8.32 -14.64
CA ALA A 293 27.91 -9.30 -14.31
C ALA A 293 28.27 -10.69 -14.85
N GLN A 294 28.25 -11.69 -13.99
CA GLN A 294 28.51 -13.09 -14.36
C GLN A 294 27.59 -14.05 -13.60
N TYR A 295 26.95 -14.97 -14.31
CA TYR A 295 26.23 -16.06 -13.64
C TYR A 295 27.20 -17.05 -13.00
N MET A 296 26.90 -17.42 -11.77
CA MET A 296 27.62 -18.48 -11.08
C MET A 296 27.29 -19.84 -11.73
N GLU A 297 28.22 -20.78 -11.63
CA GLU A 297 28.00 -22.13 -12.15
C GLU A 297 26.93 -22.88 -11.32
N PRO A 298 25.96 -23.57 -11.95
CA PRO A 298 25.00 -24.38 -11.20
C PRO A 298 25.71 -25.43 -10.33
N SER A 299 25.16 -25.69 -9.13
CA SER A 299 25.78 -26.70 -8.23
C SER A 299 25.65 -28.13 -8.75
N GLY A 300 24.71 -28.38 -9.65
CA GLY A 300 24.41 -29.72 -10.18
C GLY A 300 23.37 -30.50 -9.36
N ALA A 301 22.83 -29.88 -8.29
CA ALA A 301 21.70 -30.45 -7.57
C ALA A 301 20.40 -30.28 -8.35
N GLY A 302 19.56 -31.31 -8.42
CA GLY A 302 18.22 -31.25 -8.95
C GLY A 302 17.22 -30.69 -7.92
N PRO A 303 15.97 -30.45 -8.34
CA PRO A 303 14.90 -30.02 -7.44
C PRO A 303 14.62 -31.05 -6.34
N LEU A 304 13.84 -30.63 -5.31
CA LEU A 304 13.47 -31.53 -4.21
C LEU A 304 12.77 -32.78 -4.74
N GLY A 305 13.08 -33.92 -4.17
CA GLY A 305 12.60 -35.25 -4.59
C GLY A 305 13.22 -35.81 -5.86
N SER A 306 14.28 -35.19 -6.39
CA SER A 306 15.02 -35.72 -7.56
C SER A 306 16.03 -36.83 -7.22
N GLY A 307 16.45 -36.93 -5.97
CA GLY A 307 17.45 -37.90 -5.50
C GLY A 307 18.90 -37.64 -5.96
N THR A 308 19.23 -36.43 -6.41
CA THR A 308 20.55 -36.07 -6.94
C THR A 308 21.57 -35.68 -5.87
N GLY A 309 21.17 -35.57 -4.60
CA GLY A 309 21.98 -34.96 -3.55
C GLY A 309 22.14 -33.44 -3.73
N PHE A 310 22.85 -32.80 -2.79
CA PHE A 310 22.96 -31.34 -2.73
C PHE A 310 24.42 -30.87 -2.69
N PRO A 311 25.17 -31.00 -3.80
CA PRO A 311 26.55 -30.51 -3.86
C PRO A 311 26.57 -28.98 -3.68
N VAL A 312 27.58 -28.51 -2.94
CA VAL A 312 27.84 -27.11 -2.66
C VAL A 312 29.03 -26.63 -3.48
N ARG A 313 28.91 -25.44 -4.06
CA ARG A 313 30.01 -24.70 -4.70
C ARG A 313 30.45 -23.56 -3.81
N THR A 314 31.64 -23.08 -4.03
CA THR A 314 32.25 -21.98 -3.28
C THR A 314 32.86 -20.97 -4.23
N GLU A 315 32.53 -19.70 -4.02
CA GLU A 315 33.10 -18.52 -4.66
C GLU A 315 33.58 -17.53 -3.60
N VAL A 316 34.38 -16.56 -3.97
CA VAL A 316 34.82 -15.50 -3.05
C VAL A 316 34.29 -14.15 -3.55
N LEU A 317 33.51 -13.48 -2.74
CA LEU A 317 33.05 -12.12 -2.98
C LEU A 317 34.06 -11.13 -2.36
N GLU A 318 34.56 -10.21 -3.14
CA GLU A 318 35.34 -9.08 -2.64
C GLU A 318 34.41 -8.01 -2.01
N VAL A 319 35.00 -7.07 -1.25
CA VAL A 319 34.21 -5.94 -0.71
C VAL A 319 33.69 -5.08 -1.86
N GLY A 320 32.40 -4.86 -1.89
CA GLY A 320 31.69 -4.17 -2.97
C GLY A 320 31.00 -5.10 -3.96
N ASP A 321 31.39 -6.39 -4.01
CA ASP A 321 30.69 -7.37 -4.84
C ASP A 321 29.29 -7.64 -4.32
N SER A 322 28.36 -7.87 -5.24
CA SER A 322 26.97 -8.21 -4.94
C SER A 322 26.58 -9.57 -5.52
N VAL A 323 25.80 -10.33 -4.80
CA VAL A 323 25.16 -11.56 -5.28
C VAL A 323 23.65 -11.34 -5.35
N VAL A 324 23.03 -11.74 -6.46
CA VAL A 324 21.58 -11.63 -6.67
C VAL A 324 21.01 -13.02 -6.90
N LEU A 325 20.13 -13.45 -6.02
CA LEU A 325 19.30 -14.63 -6.15
C LEU A 325 17.92 -14.16 -6.68
N TYR A 326 17.33 -14.94 -7.57
CA TYR A 326 16.08 -14.55 -8.23
C TYR A 326 15.29 -15.78 -8.66
N SER A 327 13.94 -15.68 -8.68
CA SER A 327 13.08 -16.74 -9.22
C SER A 327 13.01 -16.68 -10.74
N ASP A 328 12.53 -17.77 -11.34
CA ASP A 328 12.49 -17.88 -12.80
C ASP A 328 11.46 -16.95 -13.47
N GLY A 329 10.43 -16.47 -12.75
CA GLY A 329 9.52 -15.44 -13.23
C GLY A 329 10.22 -14.17 -13.75
N LEU A 330 11.43 -13.87 -13.27
CA LEU A 330 12.24 -12.76 -13.80
C LEU A 330 12.74 -13.01 -15.23
N ILE A 331 13.03 -14.26 -15.59
CA ILE A 331 13.63 -14.67 -16.86
C ILE A 331 12.65 -15.41 -17.78
N GLU A 332 11.54 -15.94 -17.26
CA GLU A 332 10.46 -16.56 -18.02
C GLU A 332 9.40 -15.52 -18.37
N ARG A 333 9.67 -14.71 -19.39
CA ARG A 333 8.80 -13.60 -19.80
C ARG A 333 7.99 -13.94 -21.04
N PRO A 334 6.73 -13.48 -21.15
CA PRO A 334 5.89 -13.75 -22.29
C PRO A 334 6.54 -13.35 -23.62
N GLY A 335 6.56 -14.30 -24.57
CA GLY A 335 7.06 -14.06 -25.93
C GLY A 335 8.57 -13.93 -26.09
N ARG A 336 9.37 -14.20 -25.04
CA ARG A 336 10.84 -14.13 -25.09
C ARG A 336 11.51 -15.47 -24.79
N PRO A 337 12.59 -15.85 -25.49
CA PRO A 337 13.41 -17.00 -25.13
C PRO A 337 14.10 -16.76 -23.78
N ARG A 338 14.15 -17.76 -22.91
CA ARG A 338 14.81 -17.71 -21.58
C ARG A 338 16.26 -17.22 -21.68
N SER A 339 17.04 -17.71 -22.69
CA SER A 339 18.43 -17.28 -22.90
C SER A 339 18.58 -15.78 -23.18
N ALA A 340 17.65 -15.19 -23.92
CA ALA A 340 17.66 -13.76 -24.20
C ALA A 340 17.31 -12.94 -22.93
N SER A 341 16.32 -13.38 -22.16
CA SER A 341 15.95 -12.76 -20.89
C SER A 341 17.07 -12.80 -19.87
N THR A 342 17.77 -13.94 -19.79
CA THR A 342 18.93 -14.13 -18.90
C THR A 342 20.08 -13.18 -19.27
N ALA A 343 20.39 -13.05 -20.56
CA ALA A 343 21.44 -12.12 -21.02
C ALA A 343 21.05 -10.65 -20.77
N GLU A 344 19.79 -10.29 -21.00
CA GLU A 344 19.27 -8.93 -20.77
C GLU A 344 19.32 -8.56 -19.28
N PHE A 345 18.97 -9.50 -18.38
CA PHE A 345 19.05 -9.27 -16.95
C PHE A 345 20.50 -8.98 -16.49
N ALA A 346 21.47 -9.79 -16.91
CA ALA A 346 22.87 -9.56 -16.55
C ALA A 346 23.39 -8.20 -17.07
N ASP A 347 23.11 -7.86 -18.32
CA ASP A 347 23.50 -6.58 -18.93
C ASP A 347 22.86 -5.37 -18.22
N LEU A 348 21.58 -5.49 -17.87
CA LEU A 348 20.88 -4.44 -17.14
C LEU A 348 21.39 -4.28 -15.71
N ALA A 349 21.58 -5.38 -14.98
CA ALA A 349 22.08 -5.35 -13.61
C ALA A 349 23.49 -4.71 -13.55
N ALA A 350 24.36 -5.01 -14.54
CA ALA A 350 25.66 -4.37 -14.69
C ALA A 350 25.53 -2.85 -14.90
N LYS A 351 24.63 -2.40 -15.78
CA LYS A 351 24.38 -0.97 -16.02
C LYS A 351 23.82 -0.24 -14.81
N ILE A 352 22.95 -0.90 -14.03
CA ILE A 352 22.41 -0.32 -12.80
C ILE A 352 23.52 -0.19 -11.75
N ALA A 353 24.36 -1.21 -11.59
CA ALA A 353 25.49 -1.20 -10.66
C ALA A 353 26.49 -0.07 -10.99
N ASP A 354 26.78 0.15 -12.28
CA ASP A 354 27.62 1.26 -12.77
C ASP A 354 26.96 2.66 -12.69
N GLY A 355 25.69 2.73 -12.31
CA GLY A 355 24.92 4.00 -12.31
C GLY A 355 24.53 4.52 -13.70
N ALA A 356 24.70 3.68 -14.74
CA ALA A 356 24.47 4.03 -16.14
C ALA A 356 23.06 3.66 -16.66
N SER A 357 22.13 3.28 -15.76
CA SER A 357 20.75 2.88 -16.14
C SER A 357 19.93 3.99 -16.78
N GLY A 358 20.34 5.25 -16.62
CA GLY A 358 19.60 6.41 -17.09
C GLY A 358 18.31 6.71 -16.31
N PHE A 359 18.03 5.95 -15.26
CA PHE A 359 16.88 6.16 -14.40
C PHE A 359 17.18 7.25 -13.39
N VAL A 360 16.40 8.36 -13.41
CA VAL A 360 16.56 9.46 -12.45
C VAL A 360 15.65 9.17 -11.25
N ILE A 361 16.27 8.92 -10.09
CA ILE A 361 15.55 8.73 -8.83
C ILE A 361 15.75 9.96 -7.96
N ASP A 362 14.66 10.54 -7.49
CA ASP A 362 14.67 11.77 -6.67
C ASP A 362 15.28 11.60 -5.26
N ALA A 363 15.60 10.38 -4.82
CA ALA A 363 16.17 10.11 -3.50
C ALA A 363 17.42 9.23 -3.61
N PRO A 364 18.45 9.47 -2.76
CA PRO A 364 19.63 8.62 -2.69
C PRO A 364 19.22 7.24 -2.18
N ARG A 365 19.35 6.22 -3.04
CA ARG A 365 19.18 4.80 -2.69
C ARG A 365 20.55 4.14 -2.66
N ARG A 366 20.70 3.12 -1.80
CA ARG A 366 21.91 2.30 -1.79
C ARG A 366 22.02 1.56 -3.10
N PRO A 367 23.25 1.21 -3.54
CA PRO A 367 23.46 0.47 -4.78
C PRO A 367 22.61 -0.82 -4.86
N ILE A 368 22.55 -1.58 -3.74
CA ILE A 368 21.81 -2.84 -3.69
C ILE A 368 20.29 -2.66 -3.85
N ASP A 369 19.71 -1.60 -3.28
CA ASP A 369 18.29 -1.29 -3.44
C ASP A 369 17.96 -0.92 -4.90
N ARG A 370 18.89 -0.22 -5.56
CA ARG A 370 18.73 0.14 -6.98
C ARG A 370 18.79 -1.10 -7.88
N ILE A 371 19.70 -2.03 -7.60
CA ILE A 371 19.80 -3.28 -8.37
C ILE A 371 18.46 -4.01 -8.35
N CYS A 372 17.80 -4.14 -7.22
CA CYS A 372 16.51 -4.82 -7.14
C CYS A 372 15.38 -3.98 -7.81
N SER A 373 15.19 -2.73 -7.39
CA SER A 373 14.05 -1.91 -7.82
C SER A 373 14.10 -1.53 -9.31
N GLU A 374 15.26 -1.10 -9.82
CA GLU A 374 15.40 -0.74 -11.23
C GLU A 374 15.34 -1.97 -12.15
N THR A 375 15.80 -3.15 -11.67
CA THR A 375 15.66 -4.39 -12.42
C THR A 375 14.19 -4.74 -12.64
N LEU A 376 13.34 -4.71 -11.61
CA LEU A 376 11.91 -4.97 -11.76
C LEU A 376 11.25 -3.95 -12.70
N GLU A 377 11.53 -2.67 -12.49
CA GLU A 377 10.94 -1.59 -13.28
C GLU A 377 11.32 -1.67 -14.76
N LEU A 378 12.58 -1.89 -15.08
CA LEU A 378 13.10 -1.84 -16.44
C LEU A 378 12.93 -3.14 -17.23
N LEU A 379 12.92 -4.30 -16.57
CA LEU A 379 12.74 -5.59 -17.24
C LEU A 379 11.27 -5.98 -17.39
N LEU A 380 10.46 -5.83 -16.35
CA LEU A 380 9.13 -6.43 -16.32
C LEU A 380 8.05 -5.49 -16.82
N ARG A 381 8.16 -4.20 -16.55
CA ARG A 381 7.15 -3.23 -16.97
C ARG A 381 6.93 -3.16 -18.47
N PRO A 382 7.98 -3.23 -19.33
CA PRO A 382 7.80 -3.22 -20.78
C PRO A 382 7.27 -4.52 -21.38
N THR A 383 7.52 -5.66 -20.71
CA THR A 383 7.27 -7.01 -21.27
C THR A 383 6.12 -7.76 -20.60
N GLY A 384 5.71 -7.31 -19.43
CA GLY A 384 4.81 -8.07 -18.55
C GLY A 384 5.52 -9.28 -17.92
N TYR A 385 4.82 -9.94 -17.03
CA TYR A 385 5.24 -11.14 -16.32
C TYR A 385 4.02 -12.04 -16.12
N SER A 386 4.24 -13.36 -16.10
CA SER A 386 3.18 -14.38 -15.97
C SER A 386 3.24 -15.14 -14.65
N ASP A 387 4.33 -14.97 -13.90
CA ASP A 387 4.56 -15.64 -12.63
C ASP A 387 5.06 -14.65 -11.58
N ASP A 388 5.07 -15.06 -10.32
CA ASP A 388 5.66 -14.26 -9.25
C ASP A 388 7.14 -14.00 -9.52
N VAL A 389 7.65 -12.87 -9.07
CA VAL A 389 9.05 -12.52 -9.22
C VAL A 389 9.64 -12.17 -7.87
N THR A 390 10.65 -12.93 -7.50
CA THR A 390 11.43 -12.72 -6.27
C THR A 390 12.84 -12.29 -6.61
N LEU A 391 13.31 -11.23 -5.98
CA LEU A 391 14.70 -10.77 -6.00
C LEU A 391 15.21 -10.64 -4.57
N LEU A 392 16.33 -11.30 -4.28
CA LEU A 392 17.06 -11.18 -3.03
C LEU A 392 18.53 -10.92 -3.35
N ALA A 393 19.01 -9.74 -2.95
CA ALA A 393 20.38 -9.34 -3.24
C ALA A 393 21.15 -9.01 -1.96
N ALA A 394 22.45 -9.34 -1.94
CA ALA A 394 23.35 -8.95 -0.87
C ALA A 394 24.66 -8.42 -1.45
N GLN A 395 25.10 -7.25 -0.97
CA GLN A 395 26.39 -6.64 -1.29
C GLN A 395 27.32 -6.76 -0.09
N ARG A 396 28.49 -7.39 -0.28
CA ARG A 396 29.51 -7.45 0.76
C ARG A 396 30.06 -6.05 1.03
N ARG A 397 30.14 -5.67 2.29
CA ARG A 397 30.69 -4.36 2.71
C ARG A 397 31.65 -4.51 3.88
N THR A 398 32.47 -3.47 4.07
CA THR A 398 33.23 -3.32 5.32
C THR A 398 32.26 -3.02 6.46
N PRO A 399 32.36 -3.71 7.61
CA PRO A 399 31.53 -3.40 8.76
C PRO A 399 31.63 -1.93 9.17
N PRO A 400 30.51 -1.25 9.43
CA PRO A 400 30.54 0.14 9.91
C PRO A 400 31.19 0.20 11.30
N PRO A 401 31.92 1.29 11.61
CA PRO A 401 32.50 1.47 12.94
C PRO A 401 31.39 1.60 13.99
N PRO A 402 31.60 1.06 15.20
CA PRO A 402 30.69 1.31 16.31
C PRO A 402 30.58 2.81 16.62
N LEU A 403 29.40 3.25 17.04
CA LEU A 403 29.20 4.59 17.58
C LEU A 403 29.79 4.64 18.98
N HIS A 404 30.64 5.65 19.25
CA HIS A 404 31.15 5.94 20.60
C HIS A 404 31.12 7.44 20.83
N MET A 405 30.45 7.87 21.88
CA MET A 405 30.32 9.29 22.24
C MET A 405 30.61 9.49 23.72
N THR A 406 31.40 10.49 24.05
CA THR A 406 31.59 10.97 25.43
C THR A 406 31.12 12.42 25.50
N LEU A 407 30.18 12.72 26.36
CA LEU A 407 29.49 14.01 26.45
C LEU A 407 29.40 14.48 27.89
N ASP A 408 29.48 15.80 28.09
CA ASP A 408 29.13 16.37 29.40
C ASP A 408 27.63 16.13 29.69
N ALA A 409 27.31 15.78 30.92
CA ALA A 409 25.93 15.55 31.40
C ALA A 409 25.17 16.90 31.51
N THR A 410 24.77 17.42 30.38
CA THR A 410 24.01 18.66 30.24
C THR A 410 22.62 18.39 29.66
N ILE A 411 21.71 19.37 29.83
CA ILE A 411 20.35 19.28 29.25
C ILE A 411 20.34 19.15 27.72
N TYR A 412 21.45 19.43 27.06
CA TYR A 412 21.60 19.30 25.60
C TYR A 412 22.18 17.94 25.16
N ALA A 413 22.61 17.10 26.12
CA ALA A 413 23.25 15.82 25.83
C ALA A 413 22.32 14.91 25.01
N ALA A 414 21.05 14.76 25.43
CA ALA A 414 20.07 13.93 24.73
C ALA A 414 19.86 14.34 23.27
N ARG A 415 19.78 15.64 22.97
CA ARG A 415 19.65 16.15 21.60
C ARG A 415 20.86 15.79 20.73
N ARG A 416 22.08 15.89 21.27
CA ARG A 416 23.31 15.52 20.56
C ARG A 416 23.37 14.04 20.29
N VAL A 417 22.99 13.21 21.27
CA VAL A 417 22.95 11.75 21.13
C VAL A 417 21.91 11.37 20.06
N ARG A 418 20.70 11.93 20.11
CA ARG A 418 19.66 11.67 19.10
C ARG A 418 20.13 11.96 17.68
N ALA A 419 20.80 13.08 17.46
CA ALA A 419 21.29 13.44 16.14
C ALA A 419 22.34 12.43 15.63
N ALA A 420 23.37 12.14 16.44
CA ALA A 420 24.45 11.24 16.05
C ALA A 420 23.99 9.78 15.93
N LEU A 421 23.13 9.29 16.84
CA LEU A 421 22.60 7.94 16.79
C LEU A 421 21.69 7.76 15.58
N ARG A 422 20.84 8.75 15.28
CA ARG A 422 20.00 8.72 14.06
C ARG A 422 20.84 8.69 12.78
N GLU A 423 21.85 9.54 12.68
CA GLU A 423 22.76 9.58 11.54
C GLU A 423 23.45 8.21 11.35
N TRP A 424 23.99 7.63 12.43
CA TRP A 424 24.64 6.32 12.41
C TRP A 424 23.66 5.20 12.03
N LEU A 425 22.44 5.18 12.61
CA LEU A 425 21.41 4.18 12.28
C LEU A 425 20.98 4.27 10.80
N VAL A 426 20.84 5.48 10.26
CA VAL A 426 20.52 5.68 8.85
C VAL A 426 21.69 5.24 7.96
N GLU A 427 22.92 5.53 8.34
CA GLU A 427 24.13 5.10 7.62
C GLU A 427 24.24 3.57 7.55
N ILE A 428 23.99 2.87 8.66
CA ILE A 428 23.96 1.40 8.66
C ILE A 428 22.73 0.83 7.96
N GLY A 429 21.70 1.65 7.73
CA GLY A 429 20.51 1.34 6.95
C GLY A 429 19.33 0.80 7.72
N ALA A 430 19.19 1.13 8.98
CA ALA A 430 18.04 0.78 9.78
C ALA A 430 16.72 1.33 9.19
N GLY A 431 15.64 0.59 9.38
CA GLY A 431 14.29 1.03 9.03
C GLY A 431 13.85 2.25 9.86
N SER A 432 12.88 3.01 9.36
CA SER A 432 12.37 4.21 10.05
C SER A 432 11.86 3.91 11.45
N ASP A 433 11.20 2.79 11.63
CA ASP A 433 10.60 2.37 12.89
C ASP A 433 11.68 1.98 13.90
N ASP A 434 12.64 1.14 13.49
CA ASP A 434 13.80 0.78 14.31
C ASP A 434 14.61 2.01 14.73
N VAL A 435 14.80 2.99 13.80
CA VAL A 435 15.46 4.26 14.13
C VAL A 435 14.68 5.03 15.18
N CYS A 436 13.35 5.11 15.05
CA CYS A 436 12.51 5.79 16.01
C CYS A 436 12.60 5.14 17.40
N ASP A 437 12.46 3.83 17.47
CA ASP A 437 12.43 3.05 18.70
C ASP A 437 13.76 3.14 19.47
N VAL A 438 14.87 2.89 18.78
CA VAL A 438 16.20 2.91 19.39
C VAL A 438 16.59 4.33 19.83
N VAL A 439 16.36 5.34 18.98
CA VAL A 439 16.66 6.73 19.31
C VAL A 439 15.85 7.19 20.50
N HIS A 440 14.58 6.77 20.59
CA HIS A 440 13.71 7.09 21.72
C HIS A 440 14.22 6.45 23.01
N ALA A 441 14.47 5.15 23.01
CA ALA A 441 14.91 4.41 24.19
C ALA A 441 16.26 4.96 24.75
N ILE A 442 17.23 5.18 23.88
CA ILE A 442 18.54 5.75 24.27
C ILE A 442 18.39 7.20 24.77
N SER A 443 17.49 7.99 24.17
CA SER A 443 17.25 9.37 24.62
C SER A 443 16.69 9.42 26.04
N GLU A 444 15.74 8.56 26.36
CA GLU A 444 15.17 8.46 27.72
C GLU A 444 16.25 8.07 28.75
N PHE A 445 17.17 7.18 28.39
CA PHE A 445 18.26 6.80 29.28
C PHE A 445 19.24 7.97 29.50
N VAL A 446 19.54 8.75 28.46
CA VAL A 446 20.41 9.93 28.57
C VAL A 446 19.71 11.02 29.40
N GLU A 447 18.43 11.27 29.20
CA GLU A 447 17.65 12.22 29.98
C GLU A 447 17.61 11.81 31.47
N ASN A 448 17.40 10.53 31.75
CA ASN A 448 17.46 10.00 33.11
C ASN A 448 18.85 10.15 33.76
N ALA A 449 19.92 9.90 33.02
CA ALA A 449 21.28 10.10 33.51
C ALA A 449 21.56 11.58 33.86
N VAL A 450 21.07 12.51 33.03
CA VAL A 450 21.22 13.96 33.28
C VAL A 450 20.41 14.43 34.50
N GLU A 451 19.11 14.01 34.57
CA GLU A 451 18.21 14.49 35.62
C GLU A 451 18.48 13.86 37.01
N HIS A 452 18.87 12.59 37.02
CA HIS A 452 18.90 11.78 38.25
C HIS A 452 20.30 11.32 38.63
N GLY A 453 21.20 11.16 37.67
CA GLY A 453 22.56 10.69 37.94
C GLY A 453 23.43 11.75 38.60
N TYR A 454 23.26 13.01 38.27
CA TYR A 454 24.05 14.09 38.78
C TYR A 454 23.22 15.09 39.58
N ALA A 455 23.51 15.27 40.86
CA ALA A 455 22.80 16.22 41.72
C ALA A 455 23.09 17.66 41.25
N ALA A 456 22.08 18.53 41.34
CA ALA A 456 22.15 19.93 40.84
C ALA A 456 23.29 20.79 41.43
N GLU A 457 23.93 20.37 42.50
CA GLU A 457 25.06 21.09 43.16
C GLU A 457 26.44 20.73 42.59
N ALA A 458 26.55 19.67 41.78
CA ALA A 458 27.83 19.19 41.21
C ALA A 458 28.11 19.64 39.75
N ALA A 459 27.37 20.61 39.23
CA ALA A 459 27.43 21.04 37.82
C ALA A 459 28.76 21.70 37.37
N THR A 460 29.78 21.73 38.23
CA THR A 460 31.09 22.34 37.93
C THR A 460 32.23 21.33 37.94
N ASP A 461 31.99 20.05 38.17
CA ASP A 461 33.07 19.05 38.24
C ASP A 461 33.28 18.41 36.87
N ALA A 462 34.51 18.37 36.37
CA ALA A 462 34.92 17.79 35.07
C ALA A 462 34.70 16.27 34.98
N SER A 463 34.05 15.68 35.99
CA SER A 463 33.73 14.24 36.08
C SER A 463 32.30 13.87 35.65
N ASN A 464 31.44 14.86 35.34
CA ASN A 464 30.03 14.58 34.97
C ASN A 464 29.91 14.28 33.48
N VAL A 465 30.31 13.09 33.10
CA VAL A 465 30.29 12.62 31.70
C VAL A 465 29.29 11.46 31.53
N ILE A 466 28.69 11.43 30.36
CA ILE A 466 27.87 10.31 29.87
C ILE A 466 28.60 9.70 28.68
N VAL A 467 28.74 8.38 28.67
CA VAL A 467 29.27 7.63 27.54
C VAL A 467 28.12 6.90 26.88
N VAL A 468 27.99 7.06 25.57
CA VAL A 468 27.01 6.35 24.73
C VAL A 468 27.77 5.51 23.71
N GLU A 469 27.45 4.23 23.67
CA GLU A 469 28.02 3.28 22.73
C GLU A 469 26.90 2.57 21.97
N ALA A 470 27.13 2.29 20.67
CA ALA A 470 26.25 1.44 19.88
C ALA A 470 27.04 0.62 18.86
N ALA A 471 26.69 -0.65 18.72
CA ALA A 471 27.33 -1.56 17.78
C ALA A 471 26.31 -2.53 17.18
N LEU A 472 26.46 -2.82 15.89
CA LEU A 472 25.69 -3.83 15.18
C LEU A 472 26.44 -5.16 15.20
N THR A 473 25.76 -6.24 15.61
CA THR A 473 26.33 -7.59 15.63
C THR A 473 26.00 -8.39 14.38
N GLY A 474 26.74 -9.45 14.14
CA GLY A 474 26.50 -10.33 12.99
C GLY A 474 25.16 -11.07 13.02
N ASP A 475 24.52 -11.16 14.18
CA ASP A 475 23.17 -11.73 14.32
C ASP A 475 22.05 -10.77 13.96
N GLY A 476 22.40 -9.52 13.55
CA GLY A 476 21.44 -8.48 13.23
C GLY A 476 20.85 -7.77 14.45
N ASN A 477 21.50 -7.90 15.62
CA ASN A 477 21.13 -7.19 16.81
C ASN A 477 21.97 -5.93 16.98
N LEU A 478 21.32 -4.83 17.34
CA LEU A 478 21.94 -3.65 17.87
C LEU A 478 22.13 -3.82 19.36
N TYR A 479 23.35 -3.59 19.86
CA TYR A 479 23.63 -3.35 21.26
C TYR A 479 23.98 -1.89 21.43
N ALA A 480 23.23 -1.18 22.30
CA ALA A 480 23.54 0.19 22.65
C ALA A 480 23.52 0.35 24.18
N SER A 481 24.37 1.23 24.70
CA SER A 481 24.45 1.50 26.13
C SER A 481 24.66 2.98 26.42
N VAL A 482 24.11 3.39 27.55
CA VAL A 482 24.34 4.70 28.18
C VAL A 482 24.95 4.44 29.54
N ILE A 483 26.17 4.97 29.74
CA ILE A 483 26.94 4.79 30.97
C ILE A 483 27.11 6.16 31.62
N ASP A 484 26.74 6.28 32.88
CA ASP A 484 26.98 7.43 33.72
C ASP A 484 27.69 7.03 35.03
N HIS A 485 28.32 7.98 35.67
CA HIS A 485 29.01 7.80 36.94
C HIS A 485 28.27 8.48 38.12
N GLY A 486 27.00 8.82 37.89
CA GLY A 486 26.12 9.41 38.90
C GLY A 486 25.62 8.42 39.94
N GLN A 487 24.77 8.89 40.84
CA GLN A 487 24.16 8.06 41.87
C GLN A 487 22.73 7.70 41.47
N TRP A 488 22.44 6.39 41.39
CA TRP A 488 21.07 5.93 41.20
C TRP A 488 20.18 6.35 42.36
N LYS A 489 19.00 6.88 42.09
CA LYS A 489 17.99 7.23 43.10
C LYS A 489 16.82 6.27 42.94
N ASP A 490 16.57 5.50 44.02
CA ASP A 490 15.42 4.60 44.06
C ASP A 490 14.10 5.38 43.97
N TYR A 491 13.19 4.86 43.17
CA TYR A 491 11.87 5.41 42.95
C TYR A 491 11.04 5.37 44.26
N ARG A 492 10.47 6.50 44.67
CA ARG A 492 9.45 6.50 45.75
C ARG A 492 8.08 6.45 45.12
N GLU A 493 7.28 5.43 45.49
CA GLU A 493 5.87 5.32 45.10
C GLU A 493 5.12 6.60 45.45
N GLY A 494 4.54 7.29 44.47
CA GLY A 494 3.69 8.47 44.66
C GLY A 494 4.02 9.71 43.84
N GLU A 495 5.12 9.77 43.10
CA GLU A 495 5.41 10.87 42.18
C GLU A 495 4.71 10.64 40.82
N GLN A 496 3.54 11.26 40.66
CA GLN A 496 2.76 11.18 39.41
C GLN A 496 3.56 11.76 38.23
N GLY A 497 3.90 10.89 37.28
CA GLY A 497 4.54 11.28 36.01
C GLY A 497 5.96 10.79 35.77
N ARG A 498 6.69 10.33 36.81
CA ARG A 498 8.04 9.77 36.71
C ARG A 498 7.97 8.23 36.56
N GLY A 499 8.83 7.64 35.74
CA GLY A 499 8.86 6.20 35.42
C GLY A 499 8.17 5.81 34.12
N ARG A 500 7.46 6.74 33.45
CA ARG A 500 6.87 6.46 32.13
C ARG A 500 7.93 6.33 31.04
N GLY A 501 9.00 7.14 31.10
CA GLY A 501 10.07 7.10 30.10
C GLY A 501 10.77 5.75 30.06
N LEU A 502 11.10 5.19 31.23
CA LEU A 502 11.72 3.88 31.31
C LEU A 502 10.82 2.76 30.80
N ALA A 503 9.56 2.73 31.26
CA ALA A 503 8.58 1.74 30.81
C ALA A 503 8.31 1.86 29.28
N MET A 504 8.38 3.09 28.75
CA MET A 504 8.24 3.33 27.32
C MET A 504 9.47 2.86 26.56
N ALA A 505 10.68 3.13 27.05
CA ALA A 505 11.92 2.62 26.46
C ALA A 505 11.93 1.07 26.44
N GLU A 506 11.51 0.42 27.52
CA GLU A 506 11.39 -1.04 27.60
C GLU A 506 10.35 -1.60 26.61
N ALA A 507 9.27 -0.89 26.32
CA ALA A 507 8.24 -1.31 25.37
C ALA A 507 8.66 -1.18 23.91
N LEU A 508 9.63 -0.31 23.59
CA LEU A 508 10.08 -0.01 22.24
C LEU A 508 11.16 -0.95 21.73
N VAL A 509 11.95 -1.55 22.61
CA VAL A 509 13.09 -2.37 22.23
C VAL A 509 12.90 -3.83 22.59
N SER A 510 13.66 -4.73 21.97
CA SER A 510 13.54 -6.17 22.21
C SER A 510 13.91 -6.54 23.65
N GLU A 511 14.91 -5.87 24.21
CA GLU A 511 15.35 -6.06 25.59
C GLU A 511 16.00 -4.77 26.11
N ALA A 512 15.70 -4.38 27.32
CA ALA A 512 16.38 -3.29 28.02
C ALA A 512 16.82 -3.77 29.42
N GLN A 513 18.03 -3.39 29.81
CA GLN A 513 18.58 -3.76 31.12
C GLN A 513 19.25 -2.56 31.77
N ILE A 514 19.01 -2.34 33.06
CA ILE A 514 19.65 -1.31 33.84
C ILE A 514 20.42 -1.95 35.00
N THR A 515 21.71 -1.65 35.06
CA THR A 515 22.59 -2.06 36.16
C THR A 515 23.12 -0.81 36.86
N TYR A 516 23.08 -0.78 38.17
CA TYR A 516 23.53 0.37 38.96
C TYR A 516 24.30 -0.06 40.21
N GLY A 517 25.21 0.79 40.65
CA GLY A 517 26.07 0.52 41.80
C GLY A 517 26.90 1.73 42.23
N ALA A 518 27.91 1.48 43.09
CA ALA A 518 28.78 2.55 43.56
C ALA A 518 29.61 3.26 42.50
N GLY A 519 29.73 2.67 41.29
CA GLY A 519 30.50 3.22 40.16
C GLY A 519 29.64 3.96 39.12
N GLY A 520 28.32 4.08 39.33
CA GLY A 520 27.39 4.69 38.39
C GLY A 520 26.29 3.76 37.88
N THR A 521 25.66 4.15 36.77
CA THR A 521 24.59 3.40 36.11
C THR A 521 24.98 3.03 34.69
N THR A 522 24.62 1.84 34.27
CA THR A 522 24.66 1.42 32.86
C THR A 522 23.28 0.97 32.46
N ALA A 523 22.67 1.70 31.52
CA ALA A 523 21.45 1.32 30.84
C ALA A 523 21.79 0.79 29.45
N SER A 524 21.41 -0.44 29.15
CA SER A 524 21.72 -1.12 27.87
C SER A 524 20.43 -1.56 27.17
N VAL A 525 20.49 -1.55 25.85
CA VAL A 525 19.44 -1.97 24.93
C VAL A 525 19.97 -3.05 24.02
N MET A 526 19.21 -4.09 23.83
CA MET A 526 19.33 -4.98 22.69
C MET A 526 18.08 -4.84 21.82
N HIS A 527 18.26 -4.56 20.53
CA HIS A 527 17.17 -4.43 19.57
C HIS A 527 17.53 -5.10 18.25
N ARG A 528 16.61 -5.89 17.71
CA ARG A 528 16.83 -6.54 16.43
C ARG A 528 16.52 -5.58 15.30
N LEU A 529 17.53 -5.19 14.54
CA LEU A 529 17.35 -4.31 13.40
C LEU A 529 16.96 -5.08 12.14
N SER A 530 16.03 -4.52 11.40
CA SER A 530 15.57 -5.10 10.15
C SER A 530 15.28 -4.03 9.10
N ARG A 531 15.19 -4.46 7.86
CA ARG A 531 14.73 -3.62 6.75
C ARG A 531 13.48 -4.24 6.15
N PRO A 532 12.42 -3.46 5.90
CA PRO A 532 11.26 -3.94 5.20
C PRO A 532 11.64 -4.53 3.84
N ALA A 533 11.08 -5.67 3.50
CA ALA A 533 11.07 -6.17 2.13
C ALA A 533 9.99 -5.40 1.35
N ASN A 534 10.25 -5.12 0.07
CA ASN A 534 9.29 -4.43 -0.76
C ASN A 534 8.37 -5.45 -1.45
N PHE A 535 7.06 -5.28 -1.25
CA PHE A 535 6.02 -6.08 -1.91
C PHE A 535 5.27 -5.20 -2.89
N PHE A 536 5.28 -5.60 -4.17
CA PHE A 536 4.60 -4.86 -5.23
C PHE A 536 3.41 -5.67 -5.75
N THR A 537 2.32 -4.96 -5.99
CA THR A 537 1.20 -5.42 -6.80
C THR A 537 1.04 -4.41 -7.94
N ASP A 538 0.45 -4.79 -9.06
CA ASP A 538 0.24 -3.92 -10.24
C ASP A 538 -0.25 -2.49 -9.93
N THR A 539 -0.86 -2.30 -8.77
CA THR A 539 -1.46 -1.02 -8.35
C THR A 539 -0.51 -0.10 -7.57
N ILE A 540 0.67 -0.55 -7.15
CA ILE A 540 1.53 0.18 -6.18
C ILE A 540 2.94 0.51 -6.71
N VAL A 541 3.17 0.40 -8.00
CA VAL A 541 4.43 0.90 -8.58
C VAL A 541 4.40 2.43 -8.58
N GLY A 542 4.90 3.08 -7.51
CA GLY A 542 5.04 4.53 -7.48
C GLY A 542 4.99 5.26 -6.13
N ARG A 543 4.89 4.60 -4.98
CA ARG A 543 5.00 5.29 -3.68
C ARG A 543 6.28 4.92 -2.92
N ALA A 544 7.36 5.62 -3.26
CA ALA A 544 8.50 5.71 -2.36
C ALA A 544 8.10 6.58 -1.16
N THR A 545 8.18 6.03 0.05
CA THR A 545 8.12 6.82 1.29
C THR A 545 9.38 7.66 1.37
N HIS A 546 9.26 8.95 1.05
CA HIS A 546 10.36 9.90 1.16
C HIS A 546 10.63 10.19 2.64
N LEU A 547 11.80 9.80 3.12
CA LEU A 547 12.39 10.41 4.32
C LEU A 547 12.72 11.87 3.96
N ARG A 548 11.88 12.82 4.39
CA ARG A 548 12.21 14.25 4.32
C ARG A 548 13.41 14.55 5.21
N PRO A 549 14.29 15.49 4.82
CA PRO A 549 15.35 15.96 5.72
C PRO A 549 14.70 16.46 7.01
N VAL A 550 15.11 15.87 8.12
CA VAL A 550 14.50 16.05 9.43
C VAL A 550 15.10 17.30 10.07
N ASN A 551 14.32 18.38 10.20
CA ASN A 551 14.69 19.51 11.04
C ASN A 551 14.28 19.21 12.49
N SER A 552 15.24 18.93 13.35
CA SER A 552 15.02 18.63 14.78
C SER A 552 14.82 19.88 15.65
N GLU A 553 14.83 21.08 15.06
CA GLU A 553 14.58 22.31 15.81
C GLU A 553 13.10 22.40 16.20
N PHE A 554 12.84 22.51 17.50
CA PHE A 554 11.49 22.68 18.01
C PHE A 554 10.91 24.02 17.56
N ILE A 555 9.83 23.96 16.81
CA ILE A 555 9.04 25.12 16.40
C ILE A 555 7.58 24.83 16.73
N SER A 556 6.95 25.77 17.41
CA SER A 556 5.52 25.71 17.68
C SER A 556 4.86 27.00 17.16
N LEU A 557 4.00 26.86 16.17
CA LEU A 557 3.32 27.98 15.52
C LEU A 557 1.82 27.94 15.84
N VAL A 558 1.28 29.09 16.24
CA VAL A 558 -0.16 29.27 16.29
C VAL A 558 -0.65 29.50 14.87
N GLY A 559 -1.42 28.53 14.35
CA GLY A 559 -2.05 28.62 13.02
C GLY A 559 -3.34 29.43 13.05
N ALA A 560 -4.44 28.86 12.55
CA ALA A 560 -5.76 29.44 12.71
C ALA A 560 -6.17 29.42 14.21
N PRO A 561 -7.10 30.26 14.65
CA PRO A 561 -7.58 30.25 16.04
C PRO A 561 -7.96 28.83 16.50
N GLY A 562 -7.39 28.38 17.62
CA GLY A 562 -7.61 27.04 18.14
C GLY A 562 -6.78 25.92 17.48
N ARG A 563 -5.71 26.25 16.74
CA ARG A 563 -4.78 25.25 16.17
C ARG A 563 -3.33 25.63 16.46
N ILE A 564 -2.58 24.66 16.99
CA ILE A 564 -1.12 24.71 17.17
C ILE A 564 -0.51 23.69 16.22
N VAL A 565 0.49 24.09 15.43
CA VAL A 565 1.32 23.21 14.62
C VAL A 565 2.67 23.08 15.30
N VAL A 566 3.08 21.84 15.58
CA VAL A 566 4.34 21.51 16.28
C VAL A 566 5.24 20.77 15.30
N SER A 567 6.50 21.21 15.21
CA SER A 567 7.54 20.55 14.42
C SER A 567 8.82 20.39 15.24
N GLY A 568 9.68 19.45 14.85
CA GLY A 568 10.93 19.17 15.55
C GLY A 568 10.77 18.29 16.78
N ASP A 569 11.75 18.34 17.68
CA ASP A 569 11.80 17.45 18.86
C ASP A 569 10.99 18.02 20.03
N VAL A 570 10.09 17.23 20.58
CA VAL A 570 9.31 17.52 21.79
C VAL A 570 9.85 16.65 22.94
N ASP A 571 10.79 17.18 23.70
CA ASP A 571 11.53 16.50 24.77
C ASP A 571 11.41 17.26 26.13
N ALA A 572 12.20 16.86 27.12
CA ALA A 572 12.21 17.49 28.44
C ALA A 572 12.52 18.99 28.39
N THR A 573 13.30 19.45 27.38
CA THR A 573 13.69 20.88 27.25
C THR A 573 12.59 21.73 26.61
N THR A 574 11.74 21.14 25.77
CA THR A 574 10.74 21.84 24.94
C THR A 574 9.29 21.64 25.44
N ALA A 575 9.02 20.55 26.17
CA ALA A 575 7.69 20.19 26.65
C ALA A 575 7.04 21.29 27.52
N SER A 576 7.81 21.97 28.36
CA SER A 576 7.29 23.08 29.19
C SER A 576 6.84 24.28 28.37
N THR A 577 7.50 24.55 27.26
CA THR A 577 7.14 25.61 26.31
C THR A 577 5.86 25.24 25.57
N LEU A 578 5.74 23.97 25.10
CA LEU A 578 4.55 23.44 24.49
C LEU A 578 3.35 23.49 25.46
N ASP A 579 3.50 23.02 26.72
CA ASP A 579 2.42 23.02 27.70
C ASP A 579 1.90 24.44 28.01
N ARG A 580 2.80 25.42 28.12
CA ARG A 580 2.45 26.82 28.30
C ARG A 580 1.65 27.36 27.10
N GLN A 581 2.06 27.04 25.89
CA GLN A 581 1.37 27.48 24.68
C GLN A 581 0.00 26.83 24.55
N ILE A 582 -0.11 25.53 24.83
CA ILE A 582 -1.38 24.82 24.91
C ILE A 582 -2.32 25.48 25.93
N ALA A 583 -1.81 25.83 27.12
CA ALA A 583 -2.62 26.46 28.16
C ALA A 583 -3.14 27.84 27.73
N VAL A 584 -2.34 28.62 27.02
CA VAL A 584 -2.74 29.93 26.50
C VAL A 584 -3.80 29.78 25.43
N GLU A 585 -3.57 28.99 24.40
CA GLU A 585 -4.45 28.86 23.24
C GLU A 585 -5.77 28.17 23.60
N SER A 586 -5.73 27.15 24.50
CA SER A 586 -6.93 26.48 24.98
C SER A 586 -7.66 27.25 26.11
N ARG A 587 -7.16 28.42 26.51
CA ARG A 587 -7.64 29.15 27.70
C ARG A 587 -7.74 28.22 28.92
N SER A 588 -6.65 27.49 29.18
CA SER A 588 -6.57 26.47 30.23
C SER A 588 -7.56 25.30 30.08
N GLY A 589 -7.90 24.95 28.85
CA GLY A 589 -8.77 23.82 28.52
C GLY A 589 -10.25 24.14 28.26
N ILE A 590 -10.64 25.43 28.31
CA ILE A 590 -12.02 25.87 28.06
C ILE A 590 -12.32 25.95 26.56
N ALA A 591 -11.38 26.46 25.76
CA ALA A 591 -11.53 26.57 24.32
C ALA A 591 -11.09 25.29 23.62
N PRO A 592 -11.80 24.83 22.58
CA PRO A 592 -11.37 23.69 21.79
C PRO A 592 -10.03 23.97 21.13
N LEU A 593 -9.14 22.97 21.12
CA LEU A 593 -7.81 23.07 20.57
C LEU A 593 -7.46 21.87 19.71
N THR A 594 -6.87 22.11 18.55
CA THR A 594 -6.26 21.11 17.70
C THR A 594 -4.75 21.26 17.75
N ILE A 595 -4.04 20.17 18.05
CA ILE A 595 -2.58 20.14 18.07
C ILE A 595 -2.12 19.23 16.94
N ASP A 596 -1.48 19.81 15.95
CA ASP A 596 -0.94 19.12 14.79
C ASP A 596 0.51 18.72 15.03
N LEU A 597 0.75 17.42 15.11
CA LEU A 597 2.03 16.79 15.40
C LEU A 597 2.65 16.13 14.13
N SER A 598 2.14 16.46 12.96
CA SER A 598 2.55 15.81 11.69
C SER A 598 4.03 15.98 11.38
N GLU A 599 4.64 17.07 11.85
CA GLU A 599 6.05 17.40 11.62
C GLU A 599 6.92 17.20 12.87
N VAL A 600 6.40 16.53 13.90
CA VAL A 600 7.18 16.17 15.09
C VAL A 600 8.15 15.04 14.72
N THR A 601 9.42 15.24 15.03
CA THR A 601 10.54 14.35 14.70
C THR A 601 10.91 13.42 15.84
N HIS A 602 10.60 13.83 17.07
CA HIS A 602 10.74 13.05 18.29
C HIS A 602 9.70 13.52 19.31
N LEU A 603 9.01 12.58 19.95
CA LEU A 603 8.02 12.84 21.00
C LEU A 603 8.42 12.09 22.27
N GLY A 604 9.21 12.72 23.14
CA GLY A 604 9.66 12.16 24.40
C GLY A 604 8.56 12.07 25.46
N SER A 605 8.84 11.37 26.56
CA SER A 605 7.92 11.14 27.69
C SER A 605 7.39 12.44 28.30
N ALA A 606 8.21 13.48 28.37
CA ALA A 606 7.81 14.81 28.81
C ALA A 606 6.76 15.43 27.88
N GLY A 607 6.93 15.30 26.54
CA GLY A 607 5.97 15.74 25.53
C GLY A 607 4.65 14.98 25.65
N VAL A 608 4.71 13.66 25.78
CA VAL A 608 3.53 12.80 26.02
C VAL A 608 2.77 13.25 27.27
N SER A 609 3.49 13.53 28.34
CA SER A 609 2.89 14.01 29.60
C SER A 609 2.19 15.35 29.44
N ALA A 610 2.78 16.29 28.69
CA ALA A 610 2.18 17.59 28.40
C ALA A 610 0.88 17.45 27.57
N LEU A 611 0.89 16.60 26.54
CA LEU A 611 -0.30 16.33 25.69
C LEU A 611 -1.41 15.60 26.49
N ALA A 612 -1.06 14.64 27.32
CA ALA A 612 -2.01 13.94 28.20
C ALA A 612 -2.65 14.91 29.21
N ALA A 613 -1.84 15.78 29.82
CA ALA A 613 -2.33 16.81 30.73
C ALA A 613 -3.24 17.83 30.03
N ALA A 614 -2.91 18.23 28.80
CA ALA A 614 -3.75 19.11 27.98
C ALA A 614 -5.14 18.51 27.73
N ARG A 615 -5.20 17.25 27.32
CA ARG A 615 -6.48 16.53 27.11
C ARG A 615 -7.27 16.35 28.39
N ALA A 616 -6.60 16.04 29.51
CA ALA A 616 -7.25 15.92 30.81
C ALA A 616 -7.85 17.27 31.25
N ARG A 617 -7.13 18.38 31.05
CA ARG A 617 -7.63 19.74 31.33
C ARG A 617 -8.86 20.07 30.46
N ALA A 618 -8.79 19.80 29.16
CA ALA A 618 -9.91 20.05 28.25
C ALA A 618 -11.17 19.28 28.68
N ARG A 619 -11.05 17.96 28.93
CA ARG A 619 -12.17 17.14 29.42
C ARG A 619 -12.78 17.66 30.73
N LYS A 620 -11.96 18.12 31.68
CA LYS A 620 -12.42 18.66 32.96
C LYS A 620 -13.16 19.98 32.82
N GLN A 621 -12.83 20.78 31.82
CA GLN A 621 -13.42 22.10 31.55
C GLN A 621 -14.55 22.07 30.51
N GLY A 622 -14.88 20.87 29.97
CA GLY A 622 -15.89 20.71 28.93
C GLY A 622 -15.46 21.18 27.54
N GLY A 623 -14.17 21.45 27.35
CA GLY A 623 -13.54 21.70 26.04
C GLY A 623 -13.11 20.42 25.34
N ASP A 624 -12.62 20.57 24.13
CA ASP A 624 -12.06 19.45 23.33
C ASP A 624 -10.59 19.70 22.97
N CYS A 625 -9.80 18.63 22.93
CA CYS A 625 -8.40 18.66 22.53
C CYS A 625 -8.11 17.50 21.59
N VAL A 626 -7.98 17.83 20.31
CA VAL A 626 -7.73 16.90 19.22
C VAL A 626 -6.24 16.89 18.88
N LEU A 627 -5.65 15.70 18.81
CA LEU A 627 -4.26 15.52 18.35
C LEU A 627 -4.29 14.99 16.91
N ILE A 628 -3.56 15.63 16.01
CA ILE A 628 -3.36 15.14 14.64
C ILE A 628 -1.97 14.52 14.58
N ALA A 629 -1.92 13.24 14.21
CA ALA A 629 -0.67 12.52 13.97
C ALA A 629 -0.92 11.51 12.84
N PRO A 630 -0.38 11.74 11.64
CA PRO A 630 -0.54 10.83 10.50
C PRO A 630 0.06 9.46 10.77
N PRO A 631 -0.54 8.36 10.29
CA PRO A 631 0.04 7.03 10.36
C PRO A 631 1.48 7.01 9.80
N GLY A 632 2.39 6.32 10.49
CA GLY A 632 3.81 6.27 10.15
C GLY A 632 4.63 7.48 10.60
N SER A 633 4.03 8.48 11.27
CA SER A 633 4.81 9.56 11.91
C SER A 633 5.33 9.13 13.29
N PRO A 634 6.50 9.66 13.74
CA PRO A 634 7.03 9.38 15.08
C PRO A 634 6.04 9.69 16.20
N ALA A 635 5.27 10.77 16.07
CA ALA A 635 4.24 11.13 17.03
C ALA A 635 3.09 10.10 17.06
N HIS A 636 2.65 9.61 15.89
CA HIS A 636 1.60 8.58 15.84
C HIS A 636 2.05 7.28 16.50
N HIS A 637 3.28 6.86 16.22
CA HIS A 637 3.87 5.64 16.79
C HIS A 637 3.88 5.70 18.32
N VAL A 638 4.44 6.76 18.88
CA VAL A 638 4.51 6.96 20.35
C VAL A 638 3.12 7.10 20.99
N LEU A 639 2.21 7.89 20.39
CA LEU A 639 0.85 8.07 20.92
C LEU A 639 0.05 6.77 20.91
N SER A 640 0.25 5.91 19.92
CA SER A 640 -0.38 4.59 19.84
C SER A 640 0.08 3.65 20.94
N LEU A 641 1.39 3.62 21.24
CA LEU A 641 1.97 2.83 22.34
C LEU A 641 1.38 3.20 23.71
N VAL A 642 1.22 4.51 23.96
CA VAL A 642 0.67 5.01 25.22
C VAL A 642 -0.86 5.12 25.20
N GLN A 643 -1.53 4.58 24.19
CA GLN A 643 -2.99 4.56 24.00
C GLN A 643 -3.66 5.94 24.07
N ILE A 644 -2.97 6.98 23.59
CA ILE A 644 -3.53 8.33 23.44
C ILE A 644 -4.11 8.44 22.04
N PRO A 645 -5.45 8.59 21.86
CA PRO A 645 -6.07 8.70 20.55
C PRO A 645 -5.59 9.94 19.78
N ALA A 646 -5.20 9.74 18.52
CA ALA A 646 -4.90 10.78 17.54
C ALA A 646 -5.75 10.57 16.28
N VAL A 647 -5.92 11.60 15.47
CA VAL A 647 -6.61 11.53 14.19
C VAL A 647 -5.60 11.72 13.06
N SER A 648 -5.83 11.06 11.91
CA SER A 648 -5.10 11.36 10.68
C SER A 648 -5.55 12.71 10.10
N SER A 649 -4.74 13.33 9.25
CA SER A 649 -5.08 14.60 8.57
C SER A 649 -6.39 14.56 7.78
N ASP A 650 -6.92 13.39 7.48
CA ASP A 650 -8.14 13.16 6.69
C ASP A 650 -9.42 13.03 7.54
N GLY A 651 -9.34 13.30 8.85
CA GLY A 651 -10.52 13.28 9.72
C GLY A 651 -11.01 11.90 10.17
N ALA A 652 -10.32 10.83 9.80
CA ALA A 652 -10.61 9.49 10.30
C ALA A 652 -9.94 9.29 11.67
N VAL A 653 -10.71 8.95 12.69
CA VAL A 653 -10.20 8.59 14.01
C VAL A 653 -9.54 7.21 13.91
N SER A 654 -8.23 7.13 14.02
CA SER A 654 -7.56 5.85 14.25
C SER A 654 -7.81 5.42 15.70
N VAL A 655 -8.75 4.50 15.88
CA VAL A 655 -8.93 3.81 17.16
C VAL A 655 -7.89 2.70 17.20
N PRO A 656 -7.02 2.60 18.23
CA PRO A 656 -6.14 1.45 18.40
C PRO A 656 -7.01 0.19 18.45
N GLY A 657 -6.66 -0.82 17.62
CA GLY A 657 -7.41 -2.05 17.49
C GLY A 657 -7.64 -2.72 18.84
N ARG A 658 -8.90 -2.98 19.11
CA ARG A 658 -9.37 -3.91 20.14
C ARG A 658 -9.26 -5.32 19.54
N ASP A 659 -8.04 -5.85 19.40
CA ASP A 659 -7.84 -7.27 19.07
C ASP A 659 -6.50 -7.73 19.64
N ALA A 660 -6.44 -7.84 20.95
CA ALA A 660 -5.52 -8.72 21.65
C ALA A 660 -5.97 -8.80 23.10
N LEU A 661 -6.98 -9.64 23.35
CA LEU A 661 -7.27 -10.33 24.64
C LEU A 661 -8.72 -10.84 24.57
N ASP A 662 -8.88 -12.02 23.92
CA ASP A 662 -9.75 -13.10 24.39
C ASP A 662 -9.21 -14.43 23.87
#